data_6405cdebc8231888e7aa9eaaabe28df1
#
_entry.id   6405cdebc8231888e7aa9eaaabe28df1
#
_cell.length_a   1.000
_cell.length_b   1.000
_cell.length_c   1.000
_cell.angle_alpha   90.00
_cell.angle_beta   90.00
_cell.angle_gamma   90.00
#
_symmetry.space_group_name_H-M   'P 1'
#
loop_
_entity.id
_entity.type
_entity.pdbx_description
1 polymer ?
#
loop_
_entity_poly.entity_id
_entity_poly.type
_entity_poly.pdbx_seq_one_letter_code
_entity_poly.pdbx_strand_id
1 'polypeptide(L)'
;MSKLLDRFRYFKQKGETFADGHGQVMHSNRDWEDSYRQRWQFDKIVRSTHGVNCTGSCSWKIYVKNGLVTWEIQQTDYPRTHPDLPNHEPRGCPRGASYSWYLYSANRLKYPLIRKRLIELWREALKQHSDPVLAWASIMNDPQKCLSYKQVRGRGGFIRSNWQELNQLIAAANVWTIKTYGPDRVAGFSPIPAMSMVSYAAGTRYLSLLGGTCLSFYDWYCDLPPASPMTWGEQTDVPESADWYNSSYIIAWGSNVPQTRTPDAHFFTEVRYKGTKTIAITPDYSEVAKLCDQWLAPKQGTDSALAMAMGHVILKEFHLDNPSDYFINYCRRYSDMPMLVMLEPRDDGSYVPGRMVRASDLVDGLGESNNPQWKTVAVNTAGELVVPNGSIGFRWGEKGKWNLESIAAGTETELSLTLLGQHDAVAGVAFPYFCGIENPHFRRVKHNPVLVRQLPVKNLTLADGNTCPVVSVYDLVLANYGLDRGLEDENSAKDYAEIKPYTPAWGEQITGVPRQYIETIAREFADTAHKTHGRSMIILGAGVNHWYHMDMNYRGMINMLIFCGCVGQSGGGWAHYVGQEKLRPQTGWLPLAFALDWNRPPRQMNSTSFFYNHSSQWRYEKVTAQELLSPLADASKYSGHLIDFNVHAERMGWLPSAPQLGRNPLSLKAEADKAGLSPTEFTAQALKSGDLRMACEQPDSGSNHPRNLFVWRSNLLGSSGKGHEYMQKYLLGTESGIQGEELGASDGIKPEEVEWQTAAIEGKLDLLVTLDFRMSSTCLFSDIVLPTATWYEKDDMNTSDMHPFIHPLSAVVDPAWESRSDW
;
A
#
# COMPACT_ATOMS: atom_id res chain seq x y z
N MET A 1 -41.35 22.37 6.93
CA MET A 1 -41.58 21.72 8.25
C MET A 1 -41.08 20.28 8.16
N SER A 2 -40.46 19.77 9.20
CA SER A 2 -39.87 18.43 9.13
C SER A 2 -40.96 17.37 9.10
N LYS A 3 -40.74 16.27 8.33
CA LYS A 3 -41.61 15.08 8.31
C LYS A 3 -41.90 14.51 9.71
N LEU A 4 -41.05 14.80 10.69
CA LEU A 4 -41.23 14.43 12.09
C LEU A 4 -42.39 15.20 12.76
N LEU A 5 -42.54 16.48 12.45
CA LEU A 5 -43.64 17.30 12.97
C LEU A 5 -44.98 16.91 12.35
N ASP A 6 -44.97 16.43 11.10
CA ASP A 6 -46.16 15.91 10.44
C ASP A 6 -46.64 14.61 11.09
N ARG A 7 -45.70 13.76 11.57
CA ARG A 7 -46.01 12.55 12.35
C ARG A 7 -46.69 12.88 13.68
N PHE A 8 -46.30 13.97 14.34
CA PHE A 8 -46.96 14.40 15.57
C PHE A 8 -48.39 14.95 15.35
N ARG A 9 -48.66 15.54 14.18
CA ARG A 9 -50.02 15.91 13.79
C ARG A 9 -50.92 14.72 13.60
N TYR A 10 -50.40 13.62 13.02
CA TYR A 10 -51.08 12.34 12.86
C TYR A 10 -51.61 11.79 14.18
N PHE A 11 -50.84 11.75 15.24
CA PHE A 11 -51.26 11.29 16.55
C PHE A 11 -52.26 12.21 17.30
N LYS A 12 -52.51 13.38 16.80
CA LYS A 12 -53.46 14.34 17.40
C LYS A 12 -54.83 14.37 16.73
N GLN A 13 -55.01 13.69 15.61
CA GLN A 13 -56.30 13.58 14.94
C GLN A 13 -57.08 12.44 15.55
N LYS A 14 -58.23 12.71 16.21
CA LYS A 14 -59.15 11.68 16.62
C LYS A 14 -59.95 11.22 15.41
N GLY A 15 -59.85 9.97 15.06
CA GLY A 15 -60.68 9.35 14.06
C GLY A 15 -62.03 8.89 14.58
N GLU A 16 -62.83 8.31 13.70
CA GLU A 16 -64.12 7.72 14.06
C GLU A 16 -63.93 6.45 14.90
N THR A 17 -64.85 6.22 15.84
CA THR A 17 -64.85 5.02 16.62
C THR A 17 -65.28 3.82 15.76
N PHE A 18 -64.69 2.66 15.95
CA PHE A 18 -65.19 1.45 15.31
C PHE A 18 -66.64 1.16 15.72
N ALA A 19 -67.42 0.48 14.86
CA ALA A 19 -68.86 0.23 15.05
C ALA A 19 -69.17 -0.51 16.35
N ASP A 20 -68.28 -1.23 16.95
CA ASP A 20 -68.41 -1.96 18.20
C ASP A 20 -67.94 -1.14 19.44
N GLY A 21 -67.51 0.06 19.23
CA GLY A 21 -66.96 0.92 20.29
C GLY A 21 -65.57 0.57 20.79
N HIS A 22 -64.91 -0.40 20.24
CA HIS A 22 -63.57 -0.84 20.61
C HIS A 22 -62.51 -0.22 19.68
N GLY A 23 -61.90 0.83 20.09
CA GLY A 23 -60.84 1.50 19.34
C GLY A 23 -61.36 2.61 18.43
N GLN A 24 -60.45 3.32 17.82
CA GLN A 24 -60.72 4.51 16.96
C GLN A 24 -59.89 4.37 15.67
N VAL A 25 -60.48 4.70 14.56
CA VAL A 25 -59.74 4.99 13.34
C VAL A 25 -58.96 6.27 13.52
N MET A 26 -57.67 6.18 13.64
CA MET A 26 -56.83 7.35 13.92
C MET A 26 -56.63 8.26 12.72
N HIS A 27 -57.00 7.79 11.51
CA HIS A 27 -56.83 8.50 10.27
C HIS A 27 -57.83 8.09 9.19
N SER A 28 -58.47 9.10 8.58
CA SER A 28 -59.17 8.94 7.29
C SER A 28 -58.22 9.07 6.12
N ASN A 29 -57.07 9.68 6.32
CA ASN A 29 -56.05 9.91 5.32
C ASN A 29 -54.90 8.89 5.47
N ARG A 30 -54.57 8.17 4.36
CA ARG A 30 -53.54 7.15 4.29
C ARG A 30 -52.27 7.61 3.54
N ASP A 31 -52.06 8.91 3.40
CA ASP A 31 -50.94 9.49 2.66
C ASP A 31 -49.58 8.94 3.14
N TRP A 32 -49.45 8.61 4.39
CA TRP A 32 -48.26 8.02 4.94
C TRP A 32 -48.03 6.57 4.44
N GLU A 33 -49.10 5.76 4.31
CA GLU A 33 -49.04 4.43 3.71
C GLU A 33 -48.78 4.53 2.21
N ASP A 34 -49.40 5.45 1.52
CA ASP A 34 -49.20 5.66 0.12
C ASP A 34 -47.76 6.12 -0.17
N SER A 35 -47.23 7.00 0.64
CA SER A 35 -45.80 7.36 0.58
C SER A 35 -44.88 6.15 0.79
N TYR A 36 -45.22 5.24 1.70
CA TYR A 36 -44.48 4.01 1.92
C TYR A 36 -44.58 3.06 0.74
N ARG A 37 -45.79 2.87 0.20
CA ARG A 37 -46.04 2.01 -0.97
C ARG A 37 -45.44 2.56 -2.24
N GLN A 38 -45.48 3.90 -2.45
CA GLN A 38 -44.86 4.56 -3.58
C GLN A 38 -43.36 4.38 -3.65
N ARG A 39 -42.71 4.22 -2.51
CA ARG A 39 -41.27 3.91 -2.46
C ARG A 39 -40.90 2.62 -3.19
N TRP A 40 -41.79 1.65 -3.24
CA TRP A 40 -41.55 0.35 -3.88
C TRP A 40 -41.98 0.30 -5.34
N GLN A 41 -42.59 1.38 -5.85
CA GLN A 41 -42.90 1.47 -7.26
C GLN A 41 -41.65 1.85 -8.05
N PHE A 42 -41.56 1.34 -9.27
CA PHE A 42 -40.44 1.62 -10.17
C PHE A 42 -40.92 1.63 -11.62
N ASP A 43 -40.23 2.40 -12.44
CA ASP A 43 -40.45 2.43 -13.91
C ASP A 43 -39.43 1.51 -14.59
N LYS A 44 -38.22 1.43 -14.02
CA LYS A 44 -37.17 0.55 -14.51
C LYS A 44 -36.30 0.04 -13.35
N ILE A 45 -35.63 -1.08 -13.60
CA ILE A 45 -34.55 -1.62 -12.75
C ILE A 45 -33.28 -1.65 -13.60
N VAL A 46 -32.19 -1.13 -13.10
CA VAL A 46 -30.90 -1.16 -13.78
C VAL A 46 -29.90 -1.92 -12.92
N ARG A 47 -29.14 -2.82 -13.53
CA ARG A 47 -28.00 -3.46 -12.87
C ARG A 47 -26.82 -2.53 -12.91
N SER A 48 -26.30 -2.18 -11.75
CA SER A 48 -25.13 -1.32 -11.61
C SER A 48 -24.38 -1.65 -10.33
N THR A 49 -23.35 -0.89 -10.04
CA THR A 49 -22.63 -0.98 -8.78
C THR A 49 -22.19 0.41 -8.33
N HIS A 50 -21.64 0.51 -7.14
CA HIS A 50 -21.01 1.72 -6.65
C HIS A 50 -19.50 1.50 -6.52
N GLY A 51 -18.70 2.46 -6.95
CA GLY A 51 -17.25 2.38 -6.89
C GLY A 51 -16.70 3.01 -5.62
N VAL A 52 -17.07 2.50 -4.47
CA VAL A 52 -16.45 2.94 -3.21
C VAL A 52 -15.23 2.09 -2.88
N ASN A 53 -14.28 2.63 -2.14
CA ASN A 53 -13.09 1.90 -1.72
C ASN A 53 -13.47 0.78 -0.74
N CYS A 54 -13.82 -0.36 -1.28
CA CYS A 54 -14.13 -1.57 -0.54
C CYS A 54 -13.72 -2.79 -1.36
N THR A 55 -13.58 -3.92 -0.71
CA THR A 55 -13.20 -5.19 -1.34
C THR A 55 -14.36 -5.89 -2.05
N GLY A 56 -15.60 -5.49 -1.76
CA GLY A 56 -16.79 -6.22 -2.19
C GLY A 56 -17.10 -6.13 -3.67
N SER A 57 -16.94 -4.95 -4.30
CA SER A 57 -17.33 -4.73 -5.71
C SER A 57 -18.67 -5.37 -6.05
N CYS A 58 -19.69 -5.05 -5.26
CA CYS A 58 -20.99 -5.72 -5.32
C CYS A 58 -21.81 -5.27 -6.52
N SER A 59 -22.67 -6.15 -7.04
CA SER A 59 -23.66 -5.79 -8.06
C SER A 59 -25.02 -5.58 -7.41
N TRP A 60 -25.73 -4.53 -7.89
CA TRP A 60 -27.00 -4.08 -7.31
C TRP A 60 -28.09 -4.00 -8.36
N LYS A 61 -29.32 -4.27 -7.97
CA LYS A 61 -30.54 -3.89 -8.69
C LYS A 61 -30.97 -2.52 -8.19
N ILE A 62 -30.88 -1.52 -9.06
CA ILE A 62 -31.18 -0.12 -8.75
C ILE A 62 -32.55 0.22 -9.29
N TYR A 63 -33.45 0.63 -8.42
CA TYR A 63 -34.83 0.93 -8.72
C TYR A 63 -34.99 2.42 -9.00
N VAL A 64 -35.63 2.73 -10.14
CA VAL A 64 -35.85 4.11 -10.58
C VAL A 64 -37.33 4.37 -10.76
N LYS A 65 -37.79 5.48 -10.25
CA LYS A 65 -39.15 6.00 -10.43
C LYS A 65 -39.12 7.45 -10.88
N ASN A 66 -39.73 7.77 -11.99
CA ASN A 66 -39.77 9.14 -12.56
C ASN A 66 -38.37 9.79 -12.65
N GLY A 67 -37.38 9.03 -13.10
CA GLY A 67 -36.00 9.50 -13.23
C GLY A 67 -35.23 9.64 -11.91
N LEU A 68 -35.79 9.24 -10.77
CA LEU A 68 -35.13 9.26 -9.48
C LEU A 68 -34.82 7.84 -9.00
N VAL A 69 -33.64 7.62 -8.48
CA VAL A 69 -33.28 6.38 -7.78
C VAL A 69 -34.03 6.39 -6.44
N THR A 70 -34.84 5.37 -6.22
CA THR A 70 -35.66 5.26 -5.01
C THR A 70 -35.08 4.31 -3.98
N TRP A 71 -34.43 3.25 -4.40
CA TRP A 71 -33.73 2.33 -3.55
C TRP A 71 -32.90 1.32 -4.34
N GLU A 72 -32.11 0.54 -3.65
CA GLU A 72 -31.27 -0.52 -4.19
C GLU A 72 -31.35 -1.81 -3.36
N ILE A 73 -31.27 -2.95 -4.02
CA ILE A 73 -31.07 -4.26 -3.39
C ILE A 73 -29.91 -4.99 -4.06
N GLN A 74 -29.27 -5.86 -3.33
CA GLN A 74 -28.19 -6.65 -3.89
C GLN A 74 -28.69 -7.57 -5.01
N GLN A 75 -27.88 -7.75 -6.02
CA GLN A 75 -28.08 -8.73 -7.07
C GLN A 75 -27.74 -10.11 -6.50
N THR A 76 -28.62 -11.09 -6.70
CA THR A 76 -28.47 -12.43 -6.12
C THR A 76 -28.29 -13.54 -7.16
N ASP A 77 -28.27 -13.22 -8.44
CA ASP A 77 -28.12 -14.15 -9.55
C ASP A 77 -26.68 -14.21 -10.08
N TYR A 78 -25.72 -14.23 -9.20
CA TYR A 78 -24.31 -14.44 -9.59
C TYR A 78 -24.14 -15.84 -10.20
N PRO A 79 -23.41 -15.97 -11.32
CA PRO A 79 -23.09 -17.27 -11.86
C PRO A 79 -22.20 -18.03 -10.86
N ARG A 80 -22.50 -19.31 -10.72
CA ARG A 80 -21.70 -20.19 -9.86
C ARG A 80 -20.35 -20.43 -10.50
N THR A 81 -19.27 -20.15 -9.78
CA THR A 81 -17.90 -20.26 -10.30
C THR A 81 -17.33 -21.66 -10.17
N HIS A 82 -17.77 -22.42 -9.17
CA HIS A 82 -17.34 -23.80 -8.93
C HIS A 82 -18.44 -24.59 -8.25
N PRO A 83 -18.66 -25.87 -8.60
CA PRO A 83 -19.75 -26.68 -8.00
C PRO A 83 -19.59 -26.95 -6.52
N ASP A 84 -18.35 -27.04 -6.04
CA ASP A 84 -18.04 -27.41 -4.66
C ASP A 84 -17.80 -26.22 -3.73
N LEU A 85 -17.85 -24.99 -4.26
CA LEU A 85 -17.70 -23.78 -3.48
C LEU A 85 -19.06 -23.12 -3.23
N PRO A 86 -19.26 -22.43 -2.10
CA PRO A 86 -20.41 -21.56 -1.93
C PRO A 86 -20.49 -20.53 -3.04
N ASN A 87 -21.69 -20.14 -3.42
CA ASN A 87 -21.89 -19.08 -4.37
C ASN A 87 -21.42 -17.74 -3.77
N HIS A 88 -21.07 -16.75 -4.62
CA HIS A 88 -20.74 -15.40 -4.19
C HIS A 88 -21.97 -14.61 -3.67
N GLU A 89 -23.08 -15.25 -3.51
CA GLU A 89 -24.27 -14.73 -2.81
C GLU A 89 -24.23 -15.10 -1.31
N PRO A 90 -24.83 -14.28 -0.46
CA PRO A 90 -25.24 -12.89 -0.73
C PRO A 90 -24.03 -11.96 -0.73
N ARG A 91 -23.99 -11.02 -1.68
CA ARG A 91 -22.99 -9.93 -1.69
C ARG A 91 -23.71 -8.61 -1.46
N GLY A 92 -23.06 -7.71 -0.74
CA GLY A 92 -23.60 -6.42 -0.42
C GLY A 92 -23.51 -6.10 1.08
N CYS A 93 -23.60 -4.83 1.37
CA CYS A 93 -23.56 -4.34 2.75
C CYS A 93 -24.53 -3.16 2.90
N PRO A 94 -24.82 -2.70 4.13
CA PRO A 94 -25.72 -1.57 4.37
C PRO A 94 -25.28 -0.27 3.65
N ARG A 95 -23.97 -0.06 3.46
CA ARG A 95 -23.47 1.10 2.71
C ARG A 95 -23.90 1.06 1.24
N GLY A 96 -23.79 -0.09 0.61
CA GLY A 96 -24.26 -0.28 -0.76
C GLY A 96 -25.77 -0.15 -0.87
N ALA A 97 -26.52 -0.76 0.06
CA ALA A 97 -27.98 -0.68 0.10
C ALA A 97 -28.55 0.71 0.39
N SER A 98 -27.72 1.70 0.68
CA SER A 98 -28.11 3.07 0.95
C SER A 98 -27.37 4.10 0.08
N TYR A 99 -26.73 3.64 -1.00
CA TYR A 99 -25.87 4.50 -1.81
C TYR A 99 -26.63 5.63 -2.53
N SER A 100 -27.90 5.41 -2.87
CA SER A 100 -28.79 6.44 -3.43
C SER A 100 -28.87 7.73 -2.59
N TRP A 101 -28.62 7.63 -1.29
CA TRP A 101 -28.59 8.81 -0.40
C TRP A 101 -27.44 9.77 -0.75
N TYR A 102 -26.36 9.30 -1.34
CA TYR A 102 -25.27 10.17 -1.80
C TYR A 102 -25.66 11.00 -3.03
N LEU A 103 -26.53 10.47 -3.92
CA LEU A 103 -26.99 11.21 -5.07
C LEU A 103 -27.73 12.50 -4.68
N TYR A 104 -28.55 12.41 -3.61
CA TYR A 104 -29.48 13.45 -3.23
C TYR A 104 -29.13 14.11 -1.88
N SER A 105 -27.95 13.89 -1.37
CA SER A 105 -27.50 14.44 -0.09
C SER A 105 -27.33 15.98 -0.18
N ALA A 106 -27.44 16.64 0.97
CA ALA A 106 -27.33 18.10 1.05
C ALA A 106 -25.94 18.62 0.65
N ASN A 107 -24.90 17.81 0.82
CA ASN A 107 -23.52 18.16 0.46
C ASN A 107 -23.13 17.76 -0.98
N ARG A 108 -24.11 17.33 -1.80
CA ARG A 108 -23.89 17.05 -3.22
C ARG A 108 -23.44 18.29 -3.96
N LEU A 109 -22.34 18.21 -4.70
CA LEU A 109 -21.88 19.26 -5.60
C LEU A 109 -22.78 19.34 -6.82
N LYS A 110 -23.29 20.53 -7.11
CA LYS A 110 -24.28 20.77 -8.18
C LYS A 110 -23.70 21.51 -9.37
N TYR A 111 -22.75 22.38 -9.13
CA TYR A 111 -22.23 23.34 -10.11
C TYR A 111 -20.71 23.45 -9.96
N PRO A 112 -19.98 23.80 -11.05
CA PRO A 112 -18.59 24.21 -10.94
C PRO A 112 -18.42 25.40 -10.01
N LEU A 113 -17.52 25.26 -9.05
CA LEU A 113 -17.26 26.26 -8.00
C LEU A 113 -15.81 26.74 -8.08
N ILE A 114 -15.60 28.01 -7.80
CA ILE A 114 -14.30 28.63 -7.70
C ILE A 114 -14.26 29.64 -6.56
N ARG A 115 -13.09 29.83 -5.98
CA ARG A 115 -12.87 30.89 -5.01
C ARG A 115 -13.19 32.25 -5.62
N LYS A 116 -14.05 33.04 -4.93
CA LYS A 116 -14.45 34.39 -5.39
C LYS A 116 -13.24 35.25 -5.75
N ARG A 117 -12.26 35.28 -4.85
CA ARG A 117 -11.06 36.11 -5.07
C ARG A 117 -10.29 35.71 -6.33
N LEU A 118 -10.14 34.43 -6.59
CA LEU A 118 -9.42 33.93 -7.76
C LEU A 118 -10.13 34.28 -9.07
N ILE A 119 -11.45 34.08 -9.12
CA ILE A 119 -12.20 34.37 -10.35
C ILE A 119 -12.30 35.87 -10.62
N GLU A 120 -12.32 36.73 -9.60
CA GLU A 120 -12.26 38.19 -9.76
C GLU A 120 -10.94 38.60 -10.41
N LEU A 121 -9.80 38.06 -9.93
CA LEU A 121 -8.48 38.28 -10.51
C LEU A 121 -8.39 37.76 -11.96
N TRP A 122 -8.94 36.58 -12.21
CA TRP A 122 -8.96 35.98 -13.55
C TRP A 122 -9.74 36.84 -14.55
N ARG A 123 -10.95 37.23 -14.22
CA ARG A 123 -11.80 38.05 -15.09
C ARG A 123 -11.22 39.44 -15.34
N GLU A 124 -10.54 40.02 -14.35
CA GLU A 124 -9.83 41.27 -14.54
C GLU A 124 -8.61 41.12 -15.43
N ALA A 125 -7.82 40.05 -15.25
CA ALA A 125 -6.69 39.75 -16.10
C ALA A 125 -7.07 39.54 -17.58
N LEU A 126 -8.21 38.87 -17.84
CA LEU A 126 -8.73 38.67 -19.20
C LEU A 126 -9.18 39.95 -19.88
N LYS A 127 -9.54 41.01 -19.15
CA LYS A 127 -9.82 42.32 -19.76
C LYS A 127 -8.54 43.01 -20.26
N GLN A 128 -7.40 42.70 -19.64
CA GLN A 128 -6.10 43.26 -19.96
C GLN A 128 -5.32 42.42 -20.98
N HIS A 129 -5.55 41.11 -21.02
CA HIS A 129 -4.83 40.16 -21.83
C HIS A 129 -5.83 39.29 -22.62
N SER A 130 -5.74 39.34 -23.95
CA SER A 130 -6.57 38.47 -24.82
C SER A 130 -6.13 37.00 -24.79
N ASP A 131 -4.86 36.73 -24.49
CA ASP A 131 -4.31 35.39 -24.31
C ASP A 131 -4.53 34.92 -22.86
N PRO A 132 -5.27 33.82 -22.63
CA PRO A 132 -5.51 33.30 -21.29
C PRO A 132 -4.23 32.90 -20.53
N VAL A 133 -3.19 32.48 -21.25
CA VAL A 133 -1.91 32.13 -20.60
C VAL A 133 -1.22 33.37 -20.06
N LEU A 134 -1.24 34.48 -20.83
CA LEU A 134 -0.72 35.76 -20.36
C LEU A 134 -1.59 36.35 -19.24
N ALA A 135 -2.88 36.16 -19.26
CA ALA A 135 -3.77 36.55 -18.18
C ALA A 135 -3.40 35.83 -16.86
N TRP A 136 -3.21 34.50 -16.92
CA TRP A 136 -2.72 33.74 -15.76
C TRP A 136 -1.34 34.18 -15.30
N ALA A 137 -0.41 34.36 -16.24
CA ALA A 137 0.93 34.84 -15.94
C ALA A 137 0.93 36.18 -15.19
N SER A 138 0.02 37.10 -15.55
CA SER A 138 -0.10 38.40 -14.87
C SER A 138 -0.57 38.31 -13.42
N ILE A 139 -1.26 37.22 -13.06
CA ILE A 139 -1.64 36.94 -11.69
C ILE A 139 -0.42 36.31 -10.97
N MET A 140 0.22 35.34 -11.58
CA MET A 140 1.33 34.59 -10.95
C MET A 140 2.60 35.44 -10.74
N ASN A 141 2.85 36.40 -11.61
CA ASN A 141 3.99 37.32 -11.49
C ASN A 141 3.76 38.45 -10.47
N ASP A 142 2.59 38.51 -9.85
CA ASP A 142 2.26 39.53 -8.84
C ASP A 142 2.08 38.80 -7.48
N PRO A 143 3.05 38.91 -6.57
CA PRO A 143 2.99 38.24 -5.26
C PRO A 143 1.76 38.61 -4.44
N GLN A 144 1.28 39.88 -4.55
CA GLN A 144 0.10 40.31 -3.80
C GLN A 144 -1.18 39.68 -4.32
N LYS A 145 -1.31 39.52 -5.63
CA LYS A 145 -2.43 38.80 -6.24
C LYS A 145 -2.40 37.33 -5.84
N CYS A 146 -1.25 36.67 -5.92
CA CYS A 146 -1.08 35.29 -5.48
C CYS A 146 -1.48 35.11 -4.02
N LEU A 147 -0.94 35.89 -3.14
CA LEU A 147 -1.22 35.82 -1.71
C LEU A 147 -2.72 36.03 -1.43
N SER A 148 -3.34 37.00 -2.11
CA SER A 148 -4.73 37.38 -1.86
C SER A 148 -5.75 36.25 -2.07
N TYR A 149 -5.53 35.30 -3.00
CA TYR A 149 -6.44 34.17 -3.15
C TYR A 149 -5.97 32.92 -2.37
N LYS A 150 -4.67 32.74 -2.18
CA LYS A 150 -4.16 31.63 -1.38
C LYS A 150 -4.58 31.74 0.10
N GLN A 151 -4.56 32.93 0.66
CA GLN A 151 -4.95 33.20 2.07
C GLN A 151 -6.41 32.85 2.40
N VAL A 152 -7.30 32.76 1.41
CA VAL A 152 -8.70 32.41 1.64
C VAL A 152 -9.00 30.92 1.50
N ARG A 153 -7.99 30.11 1.23
CA ARG A 153 -8.13 28.64 1.19
C ARG A 153 -8.61 28.12 2.54
N GLY A 154 -9.61 27.23 2.52
CA GLY A 154 -10.23 26.68 3.73
C GLY A 154 -11.26 27.59 4.43
N ARG A 155 -11.37 28.88 4.04
CA ARG A 155 -12.26 29.86 4.67
C ARG A 155 -13.61 30.05 3.97
N GLY A 156 -13.96 29.17 3.00
CA GLY A 156 -15.19 29.32 2.21
C GLY A 156 -15.05 30.31 1.06
N GLY A 157 -16.15 31.01 0.73
CA GLY A 157 -16.15 32.05 -0.32
C GLY A 157 -16.15 31.51 -1.74
N PHE A 158 -16.74 30.33 -1.97
CA PHE A 158 -16.98 29.83 -3.32
C PHE A 158 -18.15 30.55 -3.99
N ILE A 159 -17.98 30.77 -5.29
CA ILE A 159 -19.07 31.21 -6.18
C ILE A 159 -19.23 30.21 -7.32
N ARG A 160 -20.42 30.15 -7.88
CA ARG A 160 -20.71 29.37 -9.08
C ARG A 160 -20.05 30.01 -10.30
N SER A 161 -19.41 29.16 -11.09
CA SER A 161 -18.93 29.45 -12.44
C SER A 161 -19.56 28.47 -13.44
N ASN A 162 -18.94 28.29 -14.59
CA ASN A 162 -19.33 27.32 -15.59
C ASN A 162 -18.11 26.52 -16.08
N TRP A 163 -18.37 25.39 -16.70
CA TRP A 163 -17.32 24.49 -17.19
C TRP A 163 -16.36 25.14 -18.18
N GLN A 164 -16.85 25.98 -19.08
CA GLN A 164 -16.00 26.62 -20.10
C GLN A 164 -15.00 27.57 -19.47
N GLU A 165 -15.45 28.43 -18.55
CA GLU A 165 -14.60 29.41 -17.87
C GLU A 165 -13.52 28.70 -17.03
N LEU A 166 -13.91 27.67 -16.27
CA LEU A 166 -12.96 26.97 -15.42
C LEU A 166 -11.99 26.09 -16.21
N ASN A 167 -12.44 25.45 -17.27
CA ASN A 167 -11.54 24.70 -18.17
C ASN A 167 -10.53 25.62 -18.83
N GLN A 168 -10.92 26.81 -19.23
CA GLN A 168 -9.98 27.80 -19.80
C GLN A 168 -8.94 28.23 -18.77
N LEU A 169 -9.34 28.51 -17.53
CA LEU A 169 -8.42 28.87 -16.45
C LEU A 169 -7.44 27.73 -16.14
N ILE A 170 -7.94 26.50 -15.98
CA ILE A 170 -7.13 25.32 -15.69
C ILE A 170 -6.12 25.07 -16.82
N ALA A 171 -6.57 25.16 -18.08
CA ALA A 171 -5.69 25.00 -19.23
C ALA A 171 -4.60 26.07 -19.26
N ALA A 172 -4.97 27.33 -19.03
CA ALA A 172 -4.02 28.44 -18.99
C ALA A 172 -2.97 28.26 -17.87
N ALA A 173 -3.42 27.84 -16.67
CA ALA A 173 -2.54 27.56 -15.56
C ALA A 173 -1.55 26.42 -15.87
N ASN A 174 -2.03 25.32 -16.46
CA ASN A 174 -1.19 24.19 -16.82
C ASN A 174 -0.17 24.57 -17.92
N VAL A 175 -0.61 25.25 -18.99
CA VAL A 175 0.29 25.68 -20.07
C VAL A 175 1.37 26.64 -19.56
N TRP A 176 0.98 27.61 -18.74
CA TRP A 176 1.94 28.53 -18.14
C TRP A 176 2.96 27.79 -17.26
N THR A 177 2.48 26.89 -16.38
CA THR A 177 3.33 26.08 -15.50
C THR A 177 4.31 25.24 -16.30
N ILE A 178 3.85 24.53 -17.33
CA ILE A 178 4.67 23.67 -18.19
C ILE A 178 5.74 24.50 -18.91
N LYS A 179 5.37 25.66 -19.47
CA LYS A 179 6.31 26.55 -20.17
C LYS A 179 7.35 27.15 -19.24
N THR A 180 6.96 27.54 -18.05
CA THR A 180 7.81 28.29 -17.12
C THR A 180 8.69 27.36 -16.28
N TYR A 181 8.12 26.31 -15.73
CA TYR A 181 8.78 25.46 -14.72
C TYR A 181 8.99 24.02 -15.17
N GLY A 182 8.15 23.52 -16.04
CA GLY A 182 8.17 22.13 -16.52
C GLY A 182 6.89 21.36 -16.24
N PRO A 183 6.65 20.27 -17.00
CA PRO A 183 5.46 19.45 -16.87
C PRO A 183 5.39 18.69 -15.54
N ASP A 184 6.51 18.36 -14.93
CA ASP A 184 6.66 17.68 -13.65
C ASP A 184 6.20 18.51 -12.44
N ARG A 185 5.85 19.80 -12.65
CA ARG A 185 5.20 20.66 -11.64
C ARG A 185 3.68 20.52 -11.63
N VAL A 186 3.12 19.72 -12.52
CA VAL A 186 1.72 19.33 -12.54
C VAL A 186 1.59 17.91 -12.01
N ALA A 187 0.88 17.75 -10.91
CA ALA A 187 0.71 16.44 -10.26
C ALA A 187 -0.76 16.16 -9.95
N GLY A 188 -1.11 14.92 -9.69
CA GLY A 188 -2.46 14.59 -9.28
C GLY A 188 -2.66 13.17 -8.77
N PHE A 189 -3.70 13.03 -7.96
CA PHE A 189 -4.23 11.76 -7.48
C PHE A 189 -5.40 11.36 -8.37
N SER A 190 -5.21 10.38 -9.25
CA SER A 190 -6.29 9.77 -10.01
C SER A 190 -7.16 8.88 -9.11
N PRO A 191 -8.41 8.56 -9.46
CA PRO A 191 -9.21 7.59 -8.72
C PRO A 191 -8.53 6.24 -8.57
N ILE A 192 -8.95 5.48 -7.56
CA ILE A 192 -8.43 4.13 -7.33
C ILE A 192 -8.82 3.20 -8.49
N PRO A 193 -7.88 2.42 -9.03
CA PRO A 193 -8.04 1.72 -10.31
C PRO A 193 -9.21 0.73 -10.36
N ALA A 194 -9.28 -0.17 -9.39
CA ALA A 194 -10.20 -1.30 -9.45
C ALA A 194 -11.68 -0.90 -9.31
N MET A 195 -11.96 0.22 -8.66
CA MET A 195 -13.32 0.67 -8.39
C MET A 195 -13.99 1.38 -9.55
N SER A 196 -13.22 1.93 -10.48
CA SER A 196 -13.74 2.66 -11.64
C SER A 196 -12.65 2.75 -12.70
N MET A 197 -12.56 1.72 -13.50
CA MET A 197 -11.44 1.53 -14.44
C MET A 197 -11.32 2.67 -15.46
N VAL A 198 -12.44 3.14 -16.02
CA VAL A 198 -12.45 4.23 -17.01
C VAL A 198 -12.08 5.56 -16.37
N SER A 199 -12.65 5.87 -15.21
CA SER A 199 -12.34 7.10 -14.49
C SER A 199 -10.88 7.17 -14.03
N TYR A 200 -10.32 6.04 -13.56
CA TYR A 200 -8.90 5.95 -13.26
C TYR A 200 -8.05 6.20 -14.51
N ALA A 201 -8.36 5.52 -15.61
CA ALA A 201 -7.61 5.69 -16.84
C ALA A 201 -7.66 7.14 -17.33
N ALA A 202 -8.79 7.82 -17.22
CA ALA A 202 -8.93 9.21 -17.64
C ALA A 202 -8.01 10.16 -16.87
N GLY A 203 -8.00 10.11 -15.53
CA GLY A 203 -7.14 10.96 -14.71
C GLY A 203 -5.65 10.68 -14.90
N THR A 204 -5.28 9.40 -14.89
CA THR A 204 -3.89 8.98 -15.12
C THR A 204 -3.41 9.35 -16.52
N ARG A 205 -4.26 9.14 -17.54
CA ARG A 205 -3.97 9.49 -18.94
C ARG A 205 -3.82 10.99 -19.14
N TYR A 206 -4.68 11.79 -18.51
CA TYR A 206 -4.58 13.24 -18.55
C TYR A 206 -3.21 13.72 -18.05
N LEU A 207 -2.81 13.29 -16.86
CA LEU A 207 -1.51 13.64 -16.29
C LEU A 207 -0.34 13.15 -17.15
N SER A 208 -0.39 11.90 -17.61
CA SER A 208 0.67 11.32 -18.44
C SER A 208 0.83 12.06 -19.77
N LEU A 209 -0.25 12.46 -20.43
CA LEU A 209 -0.19 13.23 -21.67
C LEU A 209 0.35 14.65 -21.49
N LEU A 210 0.17 15.25 -20.31
CA LEU A 210 0.79 16.54 -19.98
C LEU A 210 2.28 16.41 -19.63
N GLY A 211 2.77 15.19 -19.39
CA GLY A 211 4.09 14.96 -18.79
C GLY A 211 4.12 15.22 -17.28
N GLY A 212 2.96 15.25 -16.67
CA GLY A 212 2.76 15.42 -15.23
C GLY A 212 2.97 14.14 -14.45
N THR A 213 2.85 14.22 -13.12
CA THR A 213 3.15 13.13 -12.21
C THR A 213 1.88 12.56 -11.57
N CYS A 214 1.72 11.24 -11.66
CA CYS A 214 0.68 10.51 -10.95
C CYS A 214 1.14 10.23 -9.51
N LEU A 215 0.36 10.68 -8.54
CA LEU A 215 0.60 10.39 -7.13
C LEU A 215 -0.16 9.12 -6.74
N SER A 216 0.50 8.22 -6.03
CA SER A 216 -0.08 6.95 -5.60
C SER A 216 -0.86 7.11 -4.30
N PHE A 217 -2.13 6.70 -4.30
CA PHE A 217 -2.93 6.65 -3.08
C PHE A 217 -2.42 5.59 -2.11
N TYR A 218 -2.09 4.43 -2.61
CA TYR A 218 -1.72 3.28 -1.77
C TYR A 218 -0.49 3.57 -0.92
N ASP A 219 0.53 4.13 -1.54
CA ASP A 219 1.74 4.54 -0.82
C ASP A 219 1.49 5.73 0.10
N TRP A 220 0.54 6.61 -0.29
CA TRP A 220 0.18 7.77 0.52
C TRP A 220 -0.51 7.39 1.82
N TYR A 221 -1.42 6.41 1.77
CA TYR A 221 -2.13 5.90 2.94
C TYR A 221 -1.31 4.92 3.80
N CYS A 222 -0.13 4.52 3.38
CA CYS A 222 0.71 3.48 4.00
C CYS A 222 0.03 2.11 4.07
N ASP A 223 -0.82 1.81 3.13
CA ASP A 223 -1.59 0.56 3.15
C ASP A 223 -0.79 -0.63 2.63
N LEU A 224 0.34 -0.38 1.98
CA LEU A 224 1.10 -1.39 1.25
C LEU A 224 2.56 -1.42 1.69
N PRO A 225 2.91 -2.18 2.73
CA PRO A 225 4.30 -2.34 3.15
C PRO A 225 5.11 -3.11 2.10
N PRO A 226 6.39 -2.79 1.94
CA PRO A 226 7.24 -3.37 0.89
C PRO A 226 7.63 -4.83 1.11
N ALA A 227 7.32 -5.45 2.25
CA ALA A 227 7.70 -6.82 2.55
C ALA A 227 7.22 -7.85 1.52
N SER A 228 5.96 -7.73 1.05
CA SER A 228 5.43 -8.64 0.03
C SER A 228 6.17 -8.52 -1.31
N PRO A 229 6.30 -7.33 -1.94
CA PRO A 229 7.06 -7.20 -3.18
C PRO A 229 8.53 -7.52 -3.04
N MET A 230 9.13 -7.32 -1.89
CA MET A 230 10.51 -7.73 -1.62
C MET A 230 10.67 -9.24 -1.49
N THR A 231 9.60 -9.97 -1.18
CA THR A 231 9.62 -11.43 -1.05
C THR A 231 9.32 -12.12 -2.37
N TRP A 232 8.25 -11.73 -3.08
CA TRP A 232 7.79 -12.41 -4.31
C TRP A 232 7.50 -11.48 -5.49
N GLY A 233 7.95 -10.22 -5.44
CA GLY A 233 7.87 -9.28 -6.56
C GLY A 233 6.50 -8.66 -6.80
N GLU A 234 5.48 -8.98 -6.00
CA GLU A 234 4.12 -8.50 -6.15
C GLU A 234 3.49 -8.17 -4.79
N GLN A 235 2.74 -7.09 -4.73
CA GLN A 235 2.21 -6.59 -3.47
C GLN A 235 0.85 -7.19 -3.10
N THR A 236 0.02 -7.46 -4.08
CA THR A 236 -1.39 -7.80 -3.89
C THR A 236 -1.83 -9.04 -4.66
N ASP A 237 -0.94 -9.99 -4.86
CA ASP A 237 -1.30 -11.30 -5.38
C ASP A 237 -1.89 -12.16 -4.26
N VAL A 238 -3.21 -12.17 -4.21
CA VAL A 238 -3.99 -12.77 -3.13
C VAL A 238 -5.00 -13.77 -3.67
N PRO A 239 -5.37 -14.81 -2.91
CA PRO A 239 -6.44 -15.72 -3.28
C PRO A 239 -7.79 -14.98 -3.30
N GLU A 240 -8.69 -15.41 -4.17
CA GLU A 240 -10.09 -14.96 -4.12
C GLU A 240 -10.75 -15.37 -2.80
N SER A 241 -11.77 -14.64 -2.38
CA SER A 241 -12.49 -14.95 -1.13
C SER A 241 -13.14 -16.34 -1.13
N ALA A 242 -13.56 -16.84 -2.28
CA ALA A 242 -14.08 -18.20 -2.42
C ALA A 242 -13.03 -19.27 -2.08
N ASP A 243 -11.74 -19.00 -2.27
CA ASP A 243 -10.67 -19.92 -1.93
C ASP A 243 -10.47 -20.10 -0.42
N TRP A 244 -10.98 -19.17 0.39
CA TRP A 244 -11.00 -19.36 1.86
C TRP A 244 -11.78 -20.61 2.25
N TYR A 245 -12.78 -20.98 1.45
CA TYR A 245 -13.57 -22.18 1.68
C TYR A 245 -12.81 -23.49 1.49
N ASN A 246 -11.66 -23.45 0.83
CA ASN A 246 -10.74 -24.58 0.67
C ASN A 246 -9.74 -24.71 1.82
N SER A 247 -9.69 -23.72 2.71
CA SER A 247 -8.75 -23.71 3.83
C SER A 247 -9.14 -24.70 4.92
N SER A 248 -8.14 -25.25 5.60
CA SER A 248 -8.32 -26.13 6.77
C SER A 248 -7.97 -25.43 8.09
N TYR A 249 -7.20 -24.33 8.02
CA TYR A 249 -6.85 -23.49 9.16
C TYR A 249 -6.71 -22.05 8.73
N ILE A 250 -7.39 -21.13 9.41
CA ILE A 250 -7.34 -19.70 9.06
C ILE A 250 -6.99 -18.88 10.28
N ILE A 251 -5.98 -18.04 10.14
CA ILE A 251 -5.66 -16.99 11.11
C ILE A 251 -6.14 -15.65 10.53
N ALA A 252 -7.14 -15.02 11.15
CA ALA A 252 -7.51 -13.63 10.88
C ALA A 252 -6.63 -12.71 11.75
N TRP A 253 -5.55 -12.19 11.17
CA TRP A 253 -4.56 -11.38 11.87
C TRP A 253 -4.77 -9.90 11.60
N GLY A 254 -5.16 -9.14 12.60
CA GLY A 254 -5.50 -7.72 12.48
C GLY A 254 -6.60 -7.43 11.45
N SER A 255 -7.44 -8.43 11.14
CA SER A 255 -8.48 -8.35 10.11
C SER A 255 -9.87 -8.60 10.70
N ASN A 256 -10.66 -7.55 10.81
CA ASN A 256 -12.06 -7.65 11.23
C ASN A 256 -12.95 -8.04 10.03
N VAL A 257 -12.83 -9.29 9.58
CA VAL A 257 -13.44 -9.82 8.34
C VAL A 257 -14.93 -9.45 8.21
N PRO A 258 -15.78 -9.62 9.23
CA PRO A 258 -17.22 -9.34 9.10
C PRO A 258 -17.55 -7.88 8.78
N GLN A 259 -16.72 -6.95 9.20
CA GLN A 259 -16.90 -5.51 8.93
C GLN A 259 -16.15 -5.01 7.72
N THR A 260 -14.90 -5.42 7.57
CA THR A 260 -14.03 -4.90 6.50
C THR A 260 -14.13 -5.69 5.20
N ARG A 261 -14.68 -6.91 5.27
CA ARG A 261 -14.90 -7.84 4.15
C ARG A 261 -16.35 -8.33 4.12
N THR A 262 -17.31 -7.49 4.48
CA THR A 262 -18.72 -7.85 4.66
C THR A 262 -19.30 -8.70 3.51
N PRO A 263 -19.09 -8.36 2.21
CA PRO A 263 -19.62 -9.15 1.11
C PRO A 263 -19.04 -10.56 1.00
N ASP A 264 -17.87 -10.79 1.55
CA ASP A 264 -17.12 -12.05 1.46
C ASP A 264 -17.09 -12.84 2.77
N ALA A 265 -17.58 -12.24 3.85
CA ALA A 265 -17.53 -12.82 5.20
C ALA A 265 -18.24 -14.16 5.31
N HIS A 266 -19.20 -14.44 4.44
CA HIS A 266 -19.91 -15.72 4.43
C HIS A 266 -18.96 -16.90 4.13
N PHE A 267 -17.97 -16.75 3.25
CA PHE A 267 -16.95 -17.78 3.00
C PHE A 267 -16.18 -18.12 4.27
N PHE A 268 -15.82 -17.10 5.05
CA PHE A 268 -15.14 -17.27 6.33
C PHE A 268 -16.01 -17.96 7.38
N THR A 269 -17.30 -17.66 7.42
CA THR A 269 -18.23 -18.31 8.37
C THR A 269 -18.62 -19.70 7.92
N GLU A 270 -18.86 -19.93 6.64
CA GLU A 270 -19.29 -21.20 6.09
C GLU A 270 -18.19 -22.27 6.11
N VAL A 271 -16.93 -21.89 5.93
CA VAL A 271 -15.82 -22.85 5.97
C VAL A 271 -15.70 -23.56 7.32
N ARG A 272 -16.15 -22.94 8.39
CA ARG A 272 -16.17 -23.53 9.73
C ARG A 272 -17.09 -24.76 9.83
N TYR A 273 -18.16 -24.80 9.03
CA TYR A 273 -19.03 -25.99 8.95
C TYR A 273 -18.34 -27.22 8.33
N LYS A 274 -17.20 -27.00 7.65
CA LYS A 274 -16.34 -28.09 7.15
C LYS A 274 -15.31 -28.56 8.18
N GLY A 275 -15.30 -27.97 9.37
CA GLY A 275 -14.34 -28.27 10.44
C GLY A 275 -13.05 -27.43 10.36
N THR A 276 -12.98 -26.40 9.51
CA THR A 276 -11.84 -25.48 9.49
C THR A 276 -11.75 -24.73 10.80
N LYS A 277 -10.59 -24.77 11.43
CA LYS A 277 -10.31 -24.02 12.65
C LYS A 277 -9.96 -22.58 12.30
N THR A 278 -10.51 -21.63 13.07
CA THR A 278 -10.33 -20.20 12.86
C THR A 278 -9.79 -19.51 14.10
N ILE A 279 -8.75 -18.70 13.93
CA ILE A 279 -8.10 -17.97 15.01
C ILE A 279 -8.19 -16.47 14.70
N ALA A 280 -8.55 -15.65 15.70
CA ALA A 280 -8.43 -14.20 15.61
C ALA A 280 -7.22 -13.74 16.42
N ILE A 281 -6.33 -13.00 15.78
CA ILE A 281 -5.21 -12.30 16.44
C ILE A 281 -5.46 -10.80 16.28
N THR A 282 -5.92 -10.16 17.34
CA THR A 282 -6.27 -8.75 17.39
C THR A 282 -6.25 -8.26 18.83
N PRO A 283 -5.79 -7.04 19.10
CA PRO A 283 -5.68 -6.52 20.47
C PRO A 283 -7.04 -6.31 21.15
N ASP A 284 -8.12 -6.18 20.39
CA ASP A 284 -9.49 -5.99 20.89
C ASP A 284 -10.41 -7.14 20.53
N TYR A 285 -11.48 -7.35 21.31
CA TYR A 285 -12.51 -8.33 21.03
C TYR A 285 -13.51 -7.81 20.00
N SER A 286 -13.06 -7.75 18.74
CA SER A 286 -13.86 -7.29 17.62
C SER A 286 -14.84 -8.36 17.09
N GLU A 287 -15.62 -8.03 16.03
CA GLU A 287 -16.63 -8.95 15.49
C GLU A 287 -16.03 -10.25 14.95
N VAL A 288 -14.80 -10.22 14.44
CA VAL A 288 -14.13 -11.45 13.96
C VAL A 288 -13.87 -12.42 15.11
N ALA A 289 -13.55 -11.92 16.29
CA ALA A 289 -13.28 -12.76 17.46
C ALA A 289 -14.49 -13.64 17.85
N LYS A 290 -15.70 -13.11 17.66
CA LYS A 290 -16.95 -13.87 17.91
C LYS A 290 -17.15 -15.05 16.96
N LEU A 291 -16.53 -15.00 15.80
CA LEU A 291 -16.66 -16.01 14.74
C LEU A 291 -15.49 -16.99 14.73
N CYS A 292 -14.52 -16.81 15.61
CA CYS A 292 -13.33 -17.66 15.68
C CYS A 292 -13.42 -18.64 16.85
N ASP A 293 -12.69 -19.75 16.72
CA ASP A 293 -12.61 -20.77 17.77
C ASP A 293 -11.73 -20.31 18.92
N GLN A 294 -10.79 -19.42 18.64
CA GLN A 294 -9.89 -18.84 19.64
C GLN A 294 -9.51 -17.42 19.28
N TRP A 295 -9.33 -16.58 20.31
CA TRP A 295 -8.88 -15.20 20.21
C TRP A 295 -7.60 -14.99 21.02
N LEU A 296 -6.59 -14.38 20.39
CA LEU A 296 -5.34 -13.92 20.99
C LEU A 296 -5.29 -12.40 20.96
N ALA A 297 -4.98 -11.80 22.10
CA ALA A 297 -4.88 -10.36 22.27
C ALA A 297 -3.41 -9.94 22.52
N PRO A 298 -2.57 -9.82 21.48
CA PRO A 298 -1.23 -9.31 21.65
C PRO A 298 -1.25 -7.81 22.00
N LYS A 299 -0.26 -7.34 22.74
CA LYS A 299 -0.02 -5.91 22.90
C LYS A 299 0.16 -5.26 21.51
N GLN A 300 -0.34 -4.06 21.36
CA GLN A 300 -0.29 -3.34 20.09
C GLN A 300 1.15 -3.18 19.61
N GLY A 301 1.37 -3.43 18.31
CA GLY A 301 2.69 -3.30 17.67
C GLY A 301 3.69 -4.41 18.00
N THR A 302 3.26 -5.53 18.63
CA THR A 302 4.13 -6.65 18.96
C THR A 302 3.94 -7.88 18.07
N ASP A 303 3.27 -7.71 16.94
CA ASP A 303 2.93 -8.79 16.01
C ASP A 303 4.16 -9.50 15.45
N SER A 304 5.26 -8.77 15.19
CA SER A 304 6.53 -9.35 14.75
C SER A 304 7.07 -10.36 15.78
N ALA A 305 7.04 -10.02 17.06
CA ALA A 305 7.52 -10.88 18.12
C ALA A 305 6.67 -12.16 18.23
N LEU A 306 5.36 -12.03 18.09
CA LEU A 306 4.44 -13.17 18.06
C LEU A 306 4.74 -14.10 16.88
N ALA A 307 4.87 -13.53 15.67
CA ALA A 307 5.15 -14.30 14.47
C ALA A 307 6.54 -14.99 14.53
N MET A 308 7.55 -14.33 15.09
CA MET A 308 8.87 -14.92 15.30
C MET A 308 8.81 -16.09 16.29
N ALA A 309 8.09 -15.95 17.40
CA ALA A 309 7.93 -17.03 18.38
C ALA A 309 7.16 -18.23 17.79
N MET A 310 6.13 -17.98 16.99
CA MET A 310 5.43 -19.05 16.26
C MET A 310 6.34 -19.73 15.23
N GLY A 311 7.12 -18.94 14.48
CA GLY A 311 8.10 -19.46 13.51
C GLY A 311 9.16 -20.33 14.17
N HIS A 312 9.60 -20.01 15.38
CA HIS A 312 10.53 -20.84 16.17
C HIS A 312 9.94 -22.24 16.45
N VAL A 313 8.67 -22.31 16.84
CA VAL A 313 7.98 -23.60 17.07
C VAL A 313 7.87 -24.39 15.77
N ILE A 314 7.46 -23.76 14.68
CA ILE A 314 7.30 -24.39 13.38
C ILE A 314 8.62 -25.02 12.92
N LEU A 315 9.70 -24.23 12.96
CA LEU A 315 11.01 -24.70 12.53
C LEU A 315 11.56 -25.80 13.43
N LYS A 316 11.38 -25.67 14.77
CA LYS A 316 11.84 -26.70 15.69
C LYS A 316 11.12 -28.03 15.46
N GLU A 317 9.80 -28.03 15.45
CA GLU A 317 9.03 -29.28 15.42
C GLU A 317 8.96 -29.91 14.02
N PHE A 318 8.85 -29.11 12.95
CA PHE A 318 8.57 -29.60 11.61
C PHE A 318 9.73 -29.48 10.62
N HIS A 319 10.85 -28.88 11.02
CA HIS A 319 12.08 -28.84 10.20
C HIS A 319 13.27 -29.53 10.87
N LEU A 320 13.33 -29.57 12.22
CA LEU A 320 14.43 -30.18 12.95
C LEU A 320 14.04 -31.49 13.66
N ASP A 321 13.08 -31.46 14.57
CA ASP A 321 12.76 -32.62 15.42
C ASP A 321 12.08 -33.75 14.60
N ASN A 322 11.09 -33.38 13.77
CA ASN A 322 10.35 -34.28 12.88
C ASN A 322 10.13 -33.63 11.50
N PRO A 323 11.17 -33.59 10.65
CA PRO A 323 11.11 -32.90 9.37
C PRO A 323 9.93 -33.35 8.50
N SER A 324 9.13 -32.40 8.03
CA SER A 324 8.10 -32.64 7.04
C SER A 324 8.69 -32.66 5.65
N ASP A 325 8.62 -33.80 4.96
CA ASP A 325 9.09 -33.90 3.58
C ASP A 325 8.44 -32.85 2.67
N TYR A 326 7.17 -32.54 2.91
CA TYR A 326 6.44 -31.51 2.17
C TYR A 326 7.07 -30.13 2.35
N PHE A 327 7.35 -29.72 3.61
CA PHE A 327 7.94 -28.41 3.90
C PHE A 327 9.36 -28.31 3.38
N ILE A 328 10.16 -29.33 3.60
CA ILE A 328 11.55 -29.40 3.12
C ILE A 328 11.60 -29.28 1.60
N ASN A 329 10.77 -30.05 0.88
CA ASN A 329 10.70 -29.97 -0.57
C ASN A 329 10.17 -28.64 -1.08
N TYR A 330 9.18 -28.04 -0.39
CA TYR A 330 8.70 -26.71 -0.74
C TYR A 330 9.79 -25.65 -0.61
N CYS A 331 10.47 -25.62 0.54
CA CYS A 331 11.57 -24.68 0.79
C CYS A 331 12.72 -24.83 -0.20
N ARG A 332 13.04 -26.07 -0.56
CA ARG A 332 14.08 -26.39 -1.53
C ARG A 332 13.76 -25.88 -2.94
N ARG A 333 12.50 -25.97 -3.36
CA ARG A 333 12.07 -25.67 -4.74
C ARG A 333 11.63 -24.24 -4.95
N TYR A 334 10.94 -23.62 -3.97
CA TYR A 334 10.20 -22.37 -4.14
C TYR A 334 10.76 -21.22 -3.32
N SER A 335 11.90 -21.39 -2.68
CA SER A 335 12.57 -20.34 -1.91
C SER A 335 14.07 -20.27 -2.21
N ASP A 336 14.72 -19.23 -1.69
CA ASP A 336 16.18 -19.07 -1.77
C ASP A 336 16.94 -19.84 -0.66
N MET A 337 16.24 -20.60 0.17
CA MET A 337 16.83 -21.29 1.31
C MET A 337 18.03 -22.19 1.01
N PRO A 338 18.09 -22.91 -0.13
CA PRO A 338 19.27 -23.70 -0.46
C PRO A 338 20.48 -22.89 -0.96
N MET A 339 20.32 -21.60 -1.26
CA MET A 339 21.37 -20.78 -1.85
C MET A 339 22.46 -20.44 -0.85
N LEU A 340 23.70 -20.32 -1.35
CA LEU A 340 24.85 -19.98 -0.53
C LEU A 340 25.04 -18.48 -0.38
N VAL A 341 25.40 -18.05 0.83
CA VAL A 341 25.70 -16.66 1.20
C VAL A 341 27.15 -16.58 1.67
N MET A 342 27.89 -15.61 1.14
CA MET A 342 29.23 -15.29 1.62
C MET A 342 29.18 -14.67 3.01
N LEU A 343 30.15 -14.99 3.86
CA LEU A 343 30.32 -14.39 5.17
C LEU A 343 31.41 -13.34 5.12
N GLU A 344 31.12 -12.16 5.62
CA GLU A 344 32.05 -11.04 5.76
C GLU A 344 32.58 -10.98 7.20
N PRO A 345 33.92 -10.90 7.41
CA PRO A 345 34.49 -10.89 8.74
C PRO A 345 34.20 -9.56 9.48
N ARG A 346 34.06 -9.65 10.82
CA ARG A 346 33.96 -8.53 11.73
C ARG A 346 35.21 -8.43 12.61
N ASP A 347 35.41 -7.25 13.19
CA ASP A 347 36.56 -6.97 14.08
C ASP A 347 36.57 -7.83 15.36
N ASP A 348 35.41 -8.34 15.79
CA ASP A 348 35.27 -9.19 16.97
C ASP A 348 35.53 -10.68 16.69
N GLY A 349 35.91 -11.03 15.47
CA GLY A 349 36.18 -12.41 15.04
C GLY A 349 34.93 -13.18 14.62
N SER A 350 33.74 -12.60 14.70
CA SER A 350 32.50 -13.13 14.13
C SER A 350 32.34 -12.71 12.67
N TYR A 351 31.26 -13.17 12.05
CA TYR A 351 30.92 -12.84 10.67
C TYR A 351 29.55 -12.17 10.59
N VAL A 352 29.30 -11.50 9.45
CA VAL A 352 27.95 -11.09 9.04
C VAL A 352 27.61 -11.70 7.68
N PRO A 353 26.32 -11.98 7.40
CA PRO A 353 25.91 -12.40 6.08
C PRO A 353 26.15 -11.26 5.06
N GLY A 354 26.85 -11.60 3.99
CA GLY A 354 27.09 -10.73 2.84
C GLY A 354 26.13 -11.03 1.69
N ARG A 355 26.64 -10.99 0.48
CA ARG A 355 25.86 -11.30 -0.73
C ARG A 355 25.81 -12.80 -1.01
N MET A 356 24.85 -13.22 -1.83
CA MET A 356 24.81 -14.59 -2.34
C MET A 356 25.99 -14.89 -3.24
N VAL A 357 26.48 -16.14 -3.16
CA VAL A 357 27.48 -16.66 -4.09
C VAL A 357 26.90 -16.76 -5.49
N ARG A 358 27.65 -16.31 -6.48
CA ARG A 358 27.29 -16.37 -7.89
C ARG A 358 28.22 -17.31 -8.64
N ALA A 359 27.76 -17.90 -9.72
CA ALA A 359 28.61 -18.76 -10.55
C ALA A 359 29.90 -18.06 -11.00
N SER A 360 29.82 -16.75 -11.34
CA SER A 360 30.99 -15.95 -11.71
C SER A 360 32.04 -15.76 -10.61
N ASP A 361 31.70 -16.02 -9.37
CA ASP A 361 32.66 -15.94 -8.25
C ASP A 361 33.56 -17.17 -8.19
N LEU A 362 33.20 -18.22 -8.90
CA LEU A 362 33.89 -19.54 -8.87
C LEU A 362 34.65 -19.79 -10.14
N VAL A 363 35.65 -20.69 -10.07
CA VAL A 363 36.49 -21.08 -11.21
C VAL A 363 35.62 -21.55 -12.38
N ASP A 364 35.91 -21.03 -13.56
CA ASP A 364 35.20 -21.33 -14.83
C ASP A 364 33.68 -21.08 -14.76
N GLY A 365 33.19 -20.29 -13.74
CA GLY A 365 31.78 -20.00 -13.57
C GLY A 365 30.87 -21.24 -13.44
N LEU A 366 31.40 -22.33 -12.90
CA LEU A 366 30.74 -23.65 -12.87
C LEU A 366 30.25 -24.12 -14.25
N GLY A 367 30.94 -23.73 -15.34
CA GLY A 367 30.55 -24.06 -16.71
C GLY A 367 29.38 -23.22 -17.25
N GLU A 368 28.96 -22.20 -16.54
CA GLU A 368 27.86 -21.31 -16.95
C GLU A 368 28.37 -20.22 -17.91
N SER A 369 27.93 -20.29 -19.16
CA SER A 369 28.33 -19.35 -20.22
C SER A 369 27.42 -18.16 -20.40
N ASN A 370 26.16 -18.21 -19.89
CA ASN A 370 25.16 -17.17 -20.05
C ASN A 370 24.94 -16.41 -18.72
N ASN A 371 25.54 -15.24 -18.63
CA ASN A 371 25.39 -14.35 -17.46
C ASN A 371 25.66 -15.06 -16.11
N PRO A 372 26.84 -15.65 -15.90
CA PRO A 372 27.17 -16.35 -14.65
C PRO A 372 27.09 -15.43 -13.42
N GLN A 373 27.23 -14.10 -13.60
CA GLN A 373 27.09 -13.10 -12.55
C GLN A 373 25.66 -12.95 -12.00
N TRP A 374 24.67 -13.55 -12.66
CA TRP A 374 23.27 -13.51 -12.22
C TRP A 374 22.77 -14.84 -11.66
N LYS A 375 23.61 -15.87 -11.65
CA LYS A 375 23.23 -17.23 -11.25
C LYS A 375 23.74 -17.55 -9.86
N THR A 376 22.80 -17.78 -8.94
CA THR A 376 23.09 -18.18 -7.57
C THR A 376 23.50 -19.64 -7.50
N VAL A 377 24.32 -19.98 -6.52
CA VAL A 377 24.91 -21.30 -6.32
C VAL A 377 24.30 -21.96 -5.09
N ALA A 378 24.09 -23.26 -5.17
CA ALA A 378 23.68 -24.12 -4.06
C ALA A 378 24.63 -25.33 -3.95
N VAL A 379 24.45 -26.10 -2.88
CA VAL A 379 25.11 -27.40 -2.71
C VAL A 379 24.06 -28.50 -2.89
N ASN A 380 24.40 -29.58 -3.61
CA ASN A 380 23.53 -30.75 -3.69
C ASN A 380 23.78 -31.71 -2.52
N THR A 381 22.97 -32.76 -2.41
CA THR A 381 23.11 -33.75 -1.34
C THR A 381 24.41 -34.59 -1.43
N ALA A 382 25.10 -34.59 -2.58
CA ALA A 382 26.42 -35.17 -2.76
C ALA A 382 27.57 -34.24 -2.33
N GLY A 383 27.28 -32.99 -1.93
CA GLY A 383 28.28 -32.00 -1.52
C GLY A 383 28.88 -31.17 -2.66
N GLU A 384 28.37 -31.30 -3.87
CA GLU A 384 28.85 -30.61 -5.06
C GLU A 384 28.17 -29.24 -5.21
N LEU A 385 28.94 -28.26 -5.72
CA LEU A 385 28.41 -26.93 -6.08
C LEU A 385 27.64 -26.98 -7.39
N VAL A 386 26.43 -26.47 -7.41
CA VAL A 386 25.56 -26.53 -8.58
C VAL A 386 24.80 -25.20 -8.77
N VAL A 387 24.47 -24.88 -10.03
CA VAL A 387 23.53 -23.81 -10.38
C VAL A 387 22.20 -24.46 -10.70
N PRO A 388 21.17 -24.28 -9.88
CA PRO A 388 19.86 -24.87 -10.14
C PRO A 388 19.21 -24.28 -11.41
N ASN A 389 18.40 -25.10 -12.08
CA ASN A 389 17.57 -24.65 -13.19
C ASN A 389 16.56 -23.58 -12.70
N GLY A 390 16.10 -22.72 -13.61
CA GLY A 390 15.21 -21.61 -13.29
C GLY A 390 15.92 -20.36 -12.80
N SER A 391 17.24 -20.37 -12.66
CA SER A 391 18.04 -19.17 -12.39
C SER A 391 17.91 -18.14 -13.50
N ILE A 392 18.09 -16.86 -13.15
CA ILE A 392 18.05 -15.75 -14.10
C ILE A 392 18.99 -16.04 -15.28
N GLY A 393 18.48 -15.83 -16.51
CA GLY A 393 19.20 -16.12 -17.74
C GLY A 393 18.76 -17.43 -18.42
N PHE A 394 18.04 -18.29 -17.75
CA PHE A 394 17.45 -19.49 -18.32
C PHE A 394 15.95 -19.32 -18.58
N ARG A 395 15.59 -18.37 -19.41
CA ARG A 395 14.18 -18.05 -19.62
C ARG A 395 13.42 -19.08 -20.48
N TRP A 396 14.13 -19.84 -21.32
CA TRP A 396 13.56 -20.74 -22.31
C TRP A 396 14.17 -22.13 -22.25
N GLY A 397 13.44 -23.13 -22.70
CA GLY A 397 13.88 -24.54 -22.75
C GLY A 397 13.82 -25.24 -21.40
N GLU A 398 14.42 -26.37 -21.28
CA GLU A 398 14.44 -27.23 -20.07
C GLU A 398 15.02 -26.48 -18.85
N LYS A 399 16.13 -25.78 -19.05
CA LYS A 399 16.75 -24.96 -17.99
C LYS A 399 15.93 -23.75 -17.55
N GLY A 400 14.89 -23.36 -18.28
CA GLY A 400 13.98 -22.28 -17.95
C GLY A 400 12.80 -22.70 -17.08
N LYS A 401 12.69 -23.96 -16.73
CA LYS A 401 11.70 -24.46 -15.77
C LYS A 401 12.07 -23.99 -14.37
N TRP A 402 11.34 -23.05 -13.88
CA TRP A 402 11.59 -22.36 -12.60
C TRP A 402 11.53 -23.32 -11.42
N ASN A 403 12.66 -23.77 -10.89
CA ASN A 403 12.79 -24.58 -9.66
C ASN A 403 11.78 -25.72 -9.47
N LEU A 404 10.99 -26.03 -10.48
CA LEU A 404 9.90 -26.98 -10.37
C LEU A 404 10.40 -28.42 -10.26
N GLU A 405 11.62 -28.69 -10.77
CA GLU A 405 12.13 -30.04 -10.92
C GLU A 405 13.54 -30.25 -10.33
N SER A 406 14.06 -29.32 -9.54
CA SER A 406 15.39 -29.48 -8.91
C SER A 406 16.49 -29.99 -9.85
N ILE A 407 16.54 -29.48 -11.10
CA ILE A 407 17.49 -29.87 -12.11
C ILE A 407 18.63 -28.85 -12.15
N ALA A 408 19.86 -29.33 -12.10
CA ALA A 408 21.08 -28.56 -12.35
C ALA A 408 21.87 -29.19 -13.50
N ALA A 409 22.47 -28.35 -14.35
CA ALA A 409 23.27 -28.79 -15.48
C ALA A 409 22.63 -29.89 -16.38
N GLY A 410 21.30 -29.93 -16.44
CA GLY A 410 20.52 -30.87 -17.24
C GLY A 410 20.31 -32.27 -16.62
N THR A 411 20.77 -32.48 -15.40
CA THR A 411 20.53 -33.70 -14.61
C THR A 411 19.69 -33.36 -13.38
N GLU A 412 18.76 -34.23 -13.01
CA GLU A 412 18.02 -34.09 -11.78
C GLU A 412 18.99 -34.18 -10.59
N THR A 413 18.95 -33.16 -9.70
CA THR A 413 19.78 -33.13 -8.52
C THR A 413 19.00 -32.63 -7.33
N GLU A 414 19.18 -33.26 -6.20
CA GLU A 414 18.55 -32.83 -4.96
C GLU A 414 19.44 -31.83 -4.25
N LEU A 415 18.89 -30.60 -4.01
CA LEU A 415 19.63 -29.57 -3.32
C LEU A 415 19.60 -29.81 -1.81
N SER A 416 20.72 -29.53 -1.16
CA SER A 416 20.83 -29.52 0.29
C SER A 416 20.31 -28.19 0.84
N LEU A 417 19.43 -28.21 1.84
CA LEU A 417 19.04 -26.99 2.53
C LEU A 417 20.10 -26.55 3.54
N THR A 418 20.67 -27.49 4.28
CA THR A 418 21.67 -27.22 5.32
C THR A 418 23.05 -27.71 4.91
N LEU A 419 24.07 -27.00 5.38
CA LEU A 419 25.47 -27.48 5.29
C LEU A 419 25.87 -28.38 6.48
N LEU A 420 24.99 -28.59 7.46
CA LEU A 420 25.25 -29.45 8.60
C LEU A 420 25.55 -30.90 8.08
N GLY A 421 26.68 -31.44 8.49
CA GLY A 421 27.18 -32.73 7.99
C GLY A 421 28.03 -32.66 6.70
N GLN A 422 28.06 -31.50 6.02
CA GLN A 422 28.89 -31.21 4.85
C GLN A 422 29.79 -29.99 5.04
N HIS A 423 29.81 -29.40 6.25
CA HIS A 423 30.57 -28.23 6.60
C HIS A 423 32.04 -28.57 6.89
N ASP A 424 32.94 -27.61 6.65
CA ASP A 424 34.35 -27.67 6.95
C ASP A 424 34.67 -27.11 8.34
N ALA A 425 33.86 -26.19 8.85
CA ALA A 425 34.04 -25.52 10.13
C ALA A 425 32.71 -25.07 10.71
N VAL A 426 32.73 -24.62 11.97
CA VAL A 426 31.65 -23.90 12.63
C VAL A 426 32.16 -22.50 12.92
N ALA A 427 31.36 -21.48 12.64
CA ALA A 427 31.72 -20.09 12.86
C ALA A 427 30.56 -19.30 13.47
N GLY A 428 30.92 -18.29 14.27
CA GLY A 428 29.99 -17.36 14.88
C GLY A 428 29.50 -16.34 13.84
N VAL A 429 28.20 -16.24 13.64
CA VAL A 429 27.56 -15.25 12.77
C VAL A 429 26.68 -14.34 13.62
N ALA A 430 26.80 -13.04 13.40
CA ALA A 430 26.11 -12.01 14.14
C ALA A 430 24.71 -11.72 13.55
N PHE A 431 23.72 -11.64 14.42
CA PHE A 431 22.34 -11.29 14.09
C PHE A 431 21.86 -10.13 14.93
N PRO A 432 21.11 -9.18 14.38
CA PRO A 432 20.35 -8.25 15.19
C PRO A 432 19.14 -8.96 15.80
N TYR A 433 18.64 -8.47 16.92
CA TYR A 433 17.43 -9.02 17.54
C TYR A 433 16.56 -7.93 18.16
N PHE A 434 15.30 -8.25 18.43
CA PHE A 434 14.40 -7.36 19.16
C PHE A 434 14.85 -7.28 20.62
N CYS A 435 15.10 -6.05 21.12
CA CYS A 435 15.63 -5.86 22.48
C CYS A 435 14.66 -6.23 23.60
N GLY A 436 13.39 -6.43 23.33
CA GLY A 436 12.40 -6.67 24.35
C GLY A 436 12.07 -5.43 25.19
N ILE A 437 11.73 -5.63 26.45
CA ILE A 437 10.91 -4.76 27.30
C ILE A 437 11.64 -3.53 27.86
N GLU A 438 12.95 -3.43 27.77
CA GLU A 438 13.74 -2.58 28.67
C GLU A 438 13.90 -1.11 28.26
N ASN A 439 13.13 -0.57 27.35
CA ASN A 439 13.20 0.87 27.10
C ASN A 439 11.84 1.58 27.15
N PRO A 440 11.29 1.84 28.37
CA PRO A 440 10.00 2.51 28.51
C PRO A 440 10.01 3.99 28.06
N HIS A 441 11.17 4.55 27.68
CA HIS A 441 11.30 5.98 27.43
C HIS A 441 11.76 6.36 26.02
N PHE A 442 11.81 5.43 25.08
CA PHE A 442 12.29 5.69 23.70
C PHE A 442 13.66 6.39 23.66
N ARG A 443 14.47 6.22 24.66
CA ARG A 443 15.83 6.75 24.64
C ARG A 443 16.64 5.95 23.64
N ARG A 444 17.46 6.64 22.85
CA ARG A 444 18.43 6.03 21.95
C ARG A 444 19.17 4.91 22.69
N VAL A 445 19.03 3.70 22.18
CA VAL A 445 19.81 2.58 22.70
C VAL A 445 21.24 2.82 22.23
N LYS A 446 22.14 3.13 23.15
CA LYS A 446 23.56 3.35 22.82
C LYS A 446 24.25 2.09 22.27
N HIS A 447 23.66 0.93 22.52
CA HIS A 447 24.15 -0.36 22.04
C HIS A 447 23.00 -1.12 21.41
N ASN A 448 23.05 -1.25 20.10
CA ASN A 448 22.12 -2.09 19.39
C ASN A 448 22.41 -3.55 19.74
N PRO A 449 21.42 -4.33 20.15
CA PRO A 449 21.63 -5.71 20.53
C PRO A 449 22.00 -6.57 19.33
N VAL A 450 23.09 -7.31 19.49
CA VAL A 450 23.58 -8.26 18.50
C VAL A 450 23.79 -9.60 19.22
N LEU A 451 23.31 -10.66 18.62
CA LEU A 451 23.58 -12.04 19.05
C LEU A 451 24.50 -12.72 18.06
N VAL A 452 25.54 -13.36 18.55
CA VAL A 452 26.40 -14.22 17.76
C VAL A 452 25.94 -15.68 17.95
N ARG A 453 25.62 -16.35 16.86
CA ARG A 453 25.17 -17.75 16.85
C ARG A 453 26.07 -18.60 15.98
N GLN A 454 26.20 -19.87 16.34
CA GLN A 454 27.08 -20.82 15.64
C GLN A 454 26.40 -21.46 14.42
N LEU A 455 27.09 -21.41 13.29
CA LEU A 455 26.58 -21.95 12.02
C LEU A 455 27.60 -22.92 11.38
N PRO A 456 27.12 -23.92 10.64
CA PRO A 456 27.98 -24.76 9.81
C PRO A 456 28.46 -23.96 8.59
N VAL A 457 29.75 -23.93 8.36
CA VAL A 457 30.37 -23.12 7.30
C VAL A 457 31.14 -24.03 6.33
N LYS A 458 31.00 -23.77 5.04
CA LYS A 458 31.81 -24.35 3.98
C LYS A 458 32.78 -23.31 3.44
N ASN A 459 34.03 -23.70 3.19
CA ASN A 459 35.03 -22.80 2.63
C ASN A 459 35.12 -23.01 1.11
N LEU A 460 34.84 -21.96 0.35
CA LEU A 460 34.93 -22.00 -1.12
C LEU A 460 36.18 -21.30 -1.61
N THR A 461 36.85 -21.91 -2.58
CA THR A 461 37.91 -21.22 -3.32
C THR A 461 37.26 -20.41 -4.45
N LEU A 462 37.45 -19.10 -4.41
CA LEU A 462 36.92 -18.18 -5.43
C LEU A 462 37.85 -18.19 -6.69
N ALA A 463 37.33 -17.59 -7.77
CA ALA A 463 38.07 -17.49 -9.05
C ALA A 463 39.37 -16.67 -8.94
N ASP A 464 39.47 -15.76 -7.95
CA ASP A 464 40.69 -15.01 -7.65
C ASP A 464 41.71 -15.77 -6.76
N GLY A 465 41.40 -16.99 -6.39
CA GLY A 465 42.22 -17.85 -5.53
C GLY A 465 42.03 -17.63 -4.02
N ASN A 466 41.21 -16.66 -3.62
CA ASN A 466 40.90 -16.43 -2.21
C ASN A 466 39.94 -17.50 -1.67
N THR A 467 40.02 -17.74 -0.36
CA THR A 467 39.05 -18.60 0.34
C THR A 467 37.97 -17.73 0.99
N CYS A 468 36.70 -18.10 0.74
CA CYS A 468 35.56 -17.40 1.32
C CYS A 468 34.69 -18.39 2.11
N PRO A 469 34.41 -18.14 3.40
CA PRO A 469 33.45 -18.94 4.15
C PRO A 469 32.03 -18.61 3.69
N VAL A 470 31.21 -19.66 3.52
CA VAL A 470 29.81 -19.53 3.08
C VAL A 470 28.88 -20.36 3.95
N VAL A 471 27.62 -19.94 4.02
CA VAL A 471 26.53 -20.65 4.70
C VAL A 471 25.33 -20.75 3.77
N SER A 472 24.39 -21.66 4.02
CA SER A 472 23.11 -21.62 3.31
C SER A 472 22.17 -20.58 3.93
N VAL A 473 21.23 -20.08 3.12
CA VAL A 473 20.15 -19.19 3.66
C VAL A 473 19.33 -19.94 4.72
N TYR A 474 19.08 -21.23 4.54
CA TYR A 474 18.36 -22.04 5.52
C TYR A 474 19.08 -22.10 6.88
N ASP A 475 20.41 -22.30 6.88
CA ASP A 475 21.20 -22.28 8.11
C ASP A 475 21.13 -20.91 8.81
N LEU A 476 21.14 -19.82 8.03
CA LEU A 476 20.95 -18.47 8.56
C LEU A 476 19.54 -18.30 9.17
N VAL A 477 18.50 -18.83 8.53
CA VAL A 477 17.12 -18.77 9.06
C VAL A 477 17.02 -19.51 10.37
N LEU A 478 17.49 -20.75 10.44
CA LEU A 478 17.44 -21.55 11.68
C LEU A 478 18.19 -20.88 12.83
N ALA A 479 19.37 -20.34 12.55
CA ALA A 479 20.14 -19.59 13.53
C ALA A 479 19.45 -18.29 13.95
N ASN A 480 18.92 -17.51 12.99
CA ASN A 480 18.19 -16.28 13.30
C ASN A 480 17.00 -16.52 14.22
N TYR A 481 16.27 -17.62 14.04
CA TYR A 481 15.17 -18.01 14.92
C TYR A 481 15.62 -18.64 16.26
N GLY A 482 16.92 -18.77 16.52
CA GLY A 482 17.47 -19.19 17.81
C GLY A 482 17.39 -20.69 18.11
N LEU A 483 17.37 -21.51 17.08
CA LEU A 483 17.24 -22.97 17.22
C LEU A 483 18.55 -23.64 17.56
N ASP A 484 18.55 -24.48 18.60
CA ASP A 484 19.68 -25.35 18.94
C ASP A 484 19.81 -26.48 17.92
N ARG A 485 21.01 -26.61 17.36
CA ARG A 485 21.35 -27.67 16.40
C ARG A 485 22.55 -28.49 16.82
N GLY A 486 22.91 -28.44 18.12
CA GLY A 486 24.07 -29.16 18.66
C GLY A 486 25.41 -28.55 18.27
N LEU A 487 25.45 -27.26 17.91
CA LEU A 487 26.68 -26.55 17.50
C LEU A 487 27.36 -25.78 18.66
N GLU A 488 27.05 -26.13 19.90
CA GLU A 488 27.59 -25.45 21.13
C GLU A 488 27.33 -23.94 21.13
N ASP A 489 26.09 -23.54 20.80
CA ASP A 489 25.67 -22.16 20.75
C ASP A 489 24.95 -21.74 22.04
N GLU A 490 25.56 -20.85 22.83
CA GLU A 490 25.01 -20.34 24.09
C GLU A 490 23.75 -19.49 23.87
N ASN A 491 23.59 -18.89 22.68
CA ASN A 491 22.46 -18.02 22.32
C ASN A 491 21.30 -18.78 21.69
N SER A 492 21.46 -20.06 21.41
CA SER A 492 20.37 -20.95 20.96
C SER A 492 19.55 -21.45 22.14
N ALA A 493 18.27 -21.73 21.92
CA ALA A 493 17.36 -22.23 22.96
C ALA A 493 17.17 -23.73 22.85
N LYS A 494 17.25 -24.43 23.96
CA LYS A 494 17.02 -25.89 24.05
C LYS A 494 15.55 -26.22 24.25
N ASP A 495 14.80 -25.35 24.93
CA ASP A 495 13.37 -25.53 25.13
C ASP A 495 12.59 -24.21 25.04
N TYR A 496 11.27 -24.32 25.02
CA TYR A 496 10.37 -23.17 24.86
C TYR A 496 10.25 -22.29 26.11
N ALA A 497 10.69 -22.74 27.27
CA ALA A 497 10.61 -22.03 28.54
C ALA A 497 11.80 -21.11 28.77
N GLU A 498 12.88 -21.27 28.03
CA GLU A 498 14.01 -20.36 28.09
C GLU A 498 13.61 -18.99 27.53
N ILE A 499 13.99 -17.92 28.25
CA ILE A 499 13.74 -16.55 27.78
C ILE A 499 14.90 -16.12 26.88
N LYS A 500 14.92 -16.66 25.67
CA LYS A 500 15.88 -16.31 24.60
C LYS A 500 15.16 -15.92 23.33
N PRO A 501 15.67 -14.98 22.53
CA PRO A 501 15.09 -14.69 21.23
C PRO A 501 15.25 -15.91 20.27
N TYR A 502 14.18 -16.50 19.73
CA TYR A 502 12.78 -16.05 19.71
C TYR A 502 11.86 -17.17 20.22
N THR A 503 12.09 -17.63 21.43
CA THR A 503 11.29 -18.70 22.04
C THR A 503 9.85 -18.24 22.34
N PRO A 504 8.91 -19.16 22.53
CA PRO A 504 7.57 -18.84 23.04
C PRO A 504 7.56 -18.09 24.37
N ALA A 505 8.47 -18.38 25.31
CA ALA A 505 8.59 -17.65 26.59
C ALA A 505 9.04 -16.21 26.39
N TRP A 506 9.98 -15.96 25.48
CA TRP A 506 10.34 -14.61 25.08
C TRP A 506 9.16 -13.89 24.40
N GLY A 507 8.45 -14.56 23.51
CA GLY A 507 7.25 -14.05 22.84
C GLY A 507 6.18 -13.62 23.85
N GLU A 508 5.94 -14.44 24.90
CA GLU A 508 4.99 -14.13 25.98
C GLU A 508 5.35 -12.83 26.71
N GLN A 509 6.62 -12.62 27.05
CA GLN A 509 7.06 -11.41 27.75
C GLN A 509 6.78 -10.13 26.94
N ILE A 510 7.00 -10.18 25.62
CA ILE A 510 6.82 -9.02 24.75
C ILE A 510 5.35 -8.80 24.44
N THR A 511 4.65 -9.86 23.99
CA THR A 511 3.31 -9.75 23.44
C THR A 511 2.19 -9.80 24.47
N GLY A 512 2.47 -10.39 25.64
CA GLY A 512 1.48 -10.70 26.65
C GLY A 512 0.58 -11.90 26.30
N VAL A 513 0.82 -12.57 25.18
CA VAL A 513 0.11 -13.81 24.82
C VAL A 513 0.78 -14.98 25.55
N PRO A 514 0.05 -15.76 26.36
CA PRO A 514 0.63 -16.90 27.08
C PRO A 514 1.33 -17.88 26.14
N ARG A 515 2.55 -18.31 26.50
CA ARG A 515 3.41 -19.16 25.65
C ARG A 515 2.72 -20.42 25.14
N GLN A 516 1.88 -21.03 25.95
CA GLN A 516 1.15 -22.24 25.59
C GLN A 516 0.20 -22.04 24.41
N TYR A 517 -0.35 -20.85 24.26
CA TYR A 517 -1.17 -20.53 23.08
C TYR A 517 -0.29 -20.29 21.85
N ILE A 518 0.88 -19.65 22.03
CA ILE A 518 1.87 -19.48 20.95
C ILE A 518 2.29 -20.84 20.42
N GLU A 519 2.68 -21.75 21.31
CA GLU A 519 3.07 -23.13 20.99
C GLU A 519 1.95 -23.89 20.29
N THR A 520 0.74 -23.88 20.88
CA THR A 520 -0.40 -24.65 20.37
C THR A 520 -0.83 -24.19 18.99
N ILE A 521 -0.98 -22.86 18.78
CA ILE A 521 -1.47 -22.33 17.51
C ILE A 521 -0.43 -22.50 16.41
N ALA A 522 0.84 -22.27 16.71
CA ALA A 522 1.92 -22.50 15.76
C ALA A 522 1.98 -23.97 15.30
N ARG A 523 1.90 -24.90 16.25
CA ARG A 523 1.87 -26.35 15.99
C ARG A 523 0.66 -26.76 15.17
N GLU A 524 -0.54 -26.30 15.55
CA GLU A 524 -1.76 -26.62 14.82
C GLU A 524 -1.76 -26.06 13.38
N PHE A 525 -1.25 -24.86 13.21
CA PHE A 525 -1.11 -24.24 11.90
C PHE A 525 -0.19 -25.08 10.99
N ALA A 526 0.98 -25.47 11.52
CA ALA A 526 1.94 -26.28 10.79
C ALA A 526 1.47 -27.72 10.58
N ASP A 527 0.92 -28.37 11.60
CA ASP A 527 0.40 -29.75 11.49
C ASP A 527 -0.73 -29.83 10.46
N THR A 528 -1.62 -28.83 10.44
CA THR A 528 -2.67 -28.74 9.42
C THR A 528 -2.06 -28.56 8.03
N ALA A 529 -1.11 -27.64 7.87
CA ALA A 529 -0.42 -27.45 6.58
C ALA A 529 0.32 -28.72 6.14
N HIS A 530 0.98 -29.43 7.05
CA HIS A 530 1.65 -30.71 6.76
C HIS A 530 0.64 -31.75 6.25
N LYS A 531 -0.45 -31.97 6.96
CA LYS A 531 -1.47 -32.97 6.62
C LYS A 531 -2.24 -32.66 5.35
N THR A 532 -2.40 -31.38 5.02
CA THR A 532 -3.22 -30.92 3.89
C THR A 532 -2.41 -30.39 2.72
N HIS A 533 -1.08 -30.48 2.79
CA HIS A 533 -0.16 -29.93 1.81
C HIS A 533 -0.39 -28.43 1.60
N GLY A 534 -0.33 -27.65 2.69
CA GLY A 534 -0.29 -26.19 2.65
C GLY A 534 -1.63 -25.46 2.80
N ARG A 535 -2.72 -26.12 3.19
CA ARG A 535 -4.05 -25.48 3.34
C ARG A 535 -4.23 -24.73 4.67
N SER A 536 -3.20 -24.02 5.09
CA SER A 536 -3.24 -23.05 6.18
C SER A 536 -3.06 -21.64 5.63
N MET A 537 -3.90 -20.70 6.07
CA MET A 537 -4.01 -19.35 5.50
C MET A 537 -3.93 -18.28 6.59
N ILE A 538 -3.33 -17.14 6.24
CA ILE A 538 -3.40 -15.91 7.06
C ILE A 538 -4.18 -14.85 6.28
N ILE A 539 -5.33 -14.44 6.83
CA ILE A 539 -6.09 -13.28 6.35
C ILE A 539 -5.63 -12.06 7.12
N LEU A 540 -5.03 -11.12 6.43
CA LEU A 540 -4.44 -9.92 7.02
C LEU A 540 -5.29 -8.69 6.77
N GLY A 541 -5.32 -7.79 7.75
CA GLY A 541 -5.98 -6.49 7.64
C GLY A 541 -5.02 -5.32 7.82
N ALA A 542 -5.48 -4.13 7.47
CA ALA A 542 -4.70 -2.90 7.48
C ALA A 542 -4.15 -2.49 8.87
N GLY A 543 -4.73 -3.01 9.97
CA GLY A 543 -4.26 -2.69 11.32
C GLY A 543 -2.80 -3.05 11.59
N VAL A 544 -2.30 -4.11 10.96
CA VAL A 544 -0.94 -4.60 11.17
C VAL A 544 0.11 -3.78 10.41
N ASN A 545 -0.27 -3.19 9.28
CA ASN A 545 0.66 -2.43 8.43
C ASN A 545 0.76 -0.94 8.79
N HIS A 546 0.07 -0.48 9.81
CA HIS A 546 0.18 0.91 10.27
C HIS A 546 1.13 1.09 11.46
N TRP A 547 1.77 0.03 11.92
CA TRP A 547 2.80 0.11 12.95
C TRP A 547 4.14 0.58 12.38
N TYR A 548 4.99 1.15 13.24
CA TYR A 548 6.30 1.69 12.83
C TYR A 548 7.16 0.65 12.08
N HIS A 549 7.20 -0.59 12.55
CA HIS A 549 7.95 -1.69 11.93
C HIS A 549 7.05 -2.69 11.18
N MET A 550 6.08 -2.17 10.43
CA MET A 550 5.11 -2.94 9.63
C MET A 550 5.74 -4.02 8.76
N ASP A 551 6.90 -3.74 8.18
CA ASP A 551 7.64 -4.67 7.32
C ASP A 551 8.06 -5.93 8.08
N MET A 552 8.52 -5.79 9.32
CA MET A 552 8.92 -6.92 10.15
C MET A 552 7.72 -7.76 10.58
N ASN A 553 6.56 -7.13 10.82
CA ASN A 553 5.31 -7.82 11.06
C ASN A 553 4.96 -8.73 9.87
N TYR A 554 5.00 -8.17 8.66
CA TYR A 554 4.69 -8.92 7.44
C TYR A 554 5.70 -10.04 7.20
N ARG A 555 7.01 -9.76 7.32
CA ARG A 555 8.06 -10.77 7.12
C ARG A 555 7.92 -11.95 8.07
N GLY A 556 7.61 -11.71 9.35
CA GLY A 556 7.38 -12.78 10.31
C GLY A 556 6.23 -13.71 9.91
N MET A 557 5.11 -13.13 9.47
CA MET A 557 3.93 -13.89 9.03
C MET A 557 4.16 -14.60 7.70
N ILE A 558 4.79 -13.93 6.74
CA ILE A 558 5.16 -14.52 5.43
C ILE A 558 6.10 -15.71 5.64
N ASN A 559 7.07 -15.60 6.55
CA ASN A 559 7.96 -16.70 6.87
C ASN A 559 7.22 -17.93 7.39
N MET A 560 6.22 -17.76 8.27
CA MET A 560 5.39 -18.89 8.71
C MET A 560 4.75 -19.62 7.54
N LEU A 561 4.21 -18.88 6.58
CA LEU A 561 3.59 -19.45 5.38
C LEU A 561 4.60 -20.17 4.48
N ILE A 562 5.80 -19.63 4.34
CA ILE A 562 6.87 -20.25 3.53
C ILE A 562 7.39 -21.51 4.20
N PHE A 563 7.63 -21.47 5.51
CA PHE A 563 8.08 -22.66 6.27
C PHE A 563 7.10 -23.83 6.18
N CYS A 564 5.81 -23.51 6.10
CA CYS A 564 4.74 -24.50 6.00
C CYS A 564 4.29 -24.81 4.55
N GLY A 565 4.94 -24.23 3.55
CA GLY A 565 4.61 -24.48 2.14
C GLY A 565 3.20 -24.05 1.74
N CYS A 566 2.67 -22.97 2.33
CA CYS A 566 1.29 -22.57 2.14
C CYS A 566 1.07 -21.67 0.91
N VAL A 567 2.07 -20.90 0.48
CA VAL A 567 1.92 -19.96 -0.63
C VAL A 567 1.83 -20.70 -1.96
N GLY A 568 0.83 -20.35 -2.78
CA GLY A 568 0.57 -21.02 -4.06
C GLY A 568 -0.32 -22.25 -3.96
N GLN A 569 -0.85 -22.58 -2.78
CA GLN A 569 -1.78 -23.69 -2.57
C GLN A 569 -3.21 -23.19 -2.41
N SER A 570 -4.16 -23.84 -3.08
CA SER A 570 -5.59 -23.51 -2.89
C SER A 570 -6.01 -23.80 -1.45
N GLY A 571 -6.62 -22.81 -0.81
CA GLY A 571 -6.97 -22.85 0.61
C GLY A 571 -5.83 -22.51 1.56
N GLY A 572 -4.66 -22.13 1.04
CA GLY A 572 -3.50 -21.69 1.80
C GLY A 572 -3.00 -20.30 1.40
N GLY A 573 -1.98 -19.83 2.10
CA GLY A 573 -1.19 -18.68 1.71
C GLY A 573 -1.59 -17.35 2.31
N TRP A 574 -1.24 -16.30 1.61
CA TRP A 574 -1.27 -14.91 2.05
C TRP A 574 -2.50 -14.20 1.51
N ALA A 575 -3.48 -13.98 2.36
CA ALA A 575 -4.72 -13.28 2.02
C ALA A 575 -4.68 -11.83 2.56
N HIS A 576 -3.86 -11.01 1.93
CA HIS A 576 -3.66 -9.62 2.28
C HIS A 576 -4.63 -8.72 1.51
N TYR A 577 -5.55 -8.08 2.22
CA TYR A 577 -6.56 -7.23 1.61
C TYR A 577 -6.65 -5.90 2.35
N VAL A 578 -6.18 -4.85 1.73
CA VAL A 578 -6.28 -3.49 2.26
C VAL A 578 -7.38 -2.68 1.58
N GLY A 579 -7.74 -3.06 0.37
CA GLY A 579 -8.79 -2.46 -0.45
C GLY A 579 -8.83 -3.13 -1.81
N GLN A 580 -9.40 -2.46 -2.80
CA GLN A 580 -9.33 -2.87 -4.20
C GLN A 580 -8.04 -2.31 -4.83
N GLU A 581 -7.00 -3.07 -4.80
CA GLU A 581 -5.65 -2.61 -5.09
C GLU A 581 -5.28 -2.78 -6.56
N LYS A 582 -5.87 -3.76 -7.25
CA LYS A 582 -5.53 -4.10 -8.63
C LYS A 582 -6.69 -3.95 -9.59
N LEU A 583 -6.35 -3.50 -10.80
CA LEU A 583 -7.20 -3.68 -11.97
C LEU A 583 -7.18 -5.15 -12.42
N ARG A 584 -8.35 -5.69 -12.72
CA ARG A 584 -8.50 -7.00 -13.36
C ARG A 584 -9.37 -6.87 -14.60
N PRO A 585 -8.90 -7.23 -15.80
CA PRO A 585 -7.52 -7.64 -16.14
C PRO A 585 -6.56 -6.45 -16.19
N GLN A 586 -5.34 -6.64 -15.72
CA GLN A 586 -4.32 -5.59 -15.73
C GLN A 586 -3.69 -5.37 -17.11
N THR A 587 -3.45 -6.45 -17.82
CA THR A 587 -2.81 -6.44 -19.14
C THR A 587 -3.60 -5.60 -20.13
N GLY A 588 -2.96 -4.61 -20.72
CA GLY A 588 -3.56 -3.68 -21.66
C GLY A 588 -4.24 -2.47 -21.03
N TRP A 589 -4.76 -2.55 -19.82
CA TRP A 589 -5.45 -1.42 -19.18
C TRP A 589 -4.48 -0.38 -18.62
N LEU A 590 -3.44 -0.82 -17.94
CA LEU A 590 -2.38 0.10 -17.46
C LEU A 590 -1.65 0.83 -18.59
N PRO A 591 -1.25 0.16 -19.70
CA PRO A 591 -0.74 0.85 -20.89
C PRO A 591 -1.70 1.93 -21.41
N LEU A 592 -2.99 1.65 -21.46
CA LEU A 592 -4.01 2.62 -21.88
C LEU A 592 -4.07 3.82 -20.91
N ALA A 593 -4.12 3.55 -19.60
CA ALA A 593 -4.17 4.57 -18.56
C ALA A 593 -2.94 5.48 -18.59
N PHE A 594 -1.75 4.94 -18.83
CA PHE A 594 -0.50 5.72 -18.94
C PHE A 594 -0.23 6.23 -20.37
N ALA A 595 -1.20 6.21 -21.27
CA ALA A 595 -1.11 6.70 -22.63
C ALA A 595 0.01 6.08 -23.49
N LEU A 596 0.42 4.86 -23.19
CA LEU A 596 1.45 4.12 -23.95
C LEU A 596 0.96 3.70 -25.34
N ASP A 597 -0.36 3.63 -25.55
CA ASP A 597 -1.03 3.43 -26.85
C ASP A 597 -1.02 4.67 -27.73
N TRP A 598 -0.77 5.83 -27.17
CA TRP A 598 -0.81 7.12 -27.87
C TRP A 598 0.59 7.69 -28.13
N ASN A 599 1.18 8.35 -27.17
CA ASN A 599 2.43 9.09 -27.34
C ASN A 599 3.58 8.49 -26.53
N ARG A 600 3.38 7.39 -25.85
CA ARG A 600 4.35 6.72 -24.98
C ARG A 600 5.13 7.67 -24.05
N PRO A 601 4.44 8.54 -23.31
CA PRO A 601 5.12 9.44 -22.40
C PRO A 601 5.92 8.66 -21.34
N PRO A 602 6.96 9.24 -20.76
CA PRO A 602 7.63 8.61 -19.63
C PRO A 602 6.64 8.43 -18.48
N ARG A 603 6.60 7.24 -17.91
CA ARG A 603 5.75 6.95 -16.74
C ARG A 603 6.35 7.64 -15.53
N GLN A 604 5.66 8.65 -15.02
CA GLN A 604 6.04 9.36 -13.80
C GLN A 604 5.02 9.07 -12.70
N MET A 605 5.48 8.38 -11.67
CA MET A 605 4.71 8.13 -10.46
C MET A 605 5.53 8.53 -9.24
N ASN A 606 4.89 9.09 -8.25
CA ASN A 606 5.51 9.42 -6.98
C ASN A 606 4.65 8.91 -5.83
N SER A 607 5.28 8.64 -4.70
CA SER A 607 4.66 8.07 -3.52
C SER A 607 4.80 8.99 -2.30
N THR A 608 4.91 8.42 -1.12
CA THR A 608 5.11 9.12 0.15
C THR A 608 6.33 10.03 0.18
N SER A 609 7.36 9.72 -0.59
CA SER A 609 8.54 10.59 -0.74
C SER A 609 8.20 11.99 -1.27
N PHE A 610 7.05 12.16 -1.92
CA PHE A 610 6.61 13.44 -2.46
C PHE A 610 6.68 14.58 -1.43
N PHE A 611 6.15 14.38 -0.22
CA PHE A 611 6.19 15.44 0.80
C PHE A 611 7.54 15.55 1.50
N TYR A 612 8.30 14.47 1.63
CA TYR A 612 9.66 14.52 2.18
C TYR A 612 10.61 15.27 1.26
N ASN A 613 10.55 15.01 -0.05
CA ASN A 613 11.45 15.60 -1.00
C ASN A 613 11.11 17.08 -1.37
N HIS A 614 9.89 17.54 -1.06
CA HIS A 614 9.43 18.87 -1.47
C HIS A 614 9.11 19.82 -0.32
N SER A 615 9.55 19.49 0.88
CA SER A 615 9.45 20.37 2.06
C SER A 615 10.68 20.22 2.94
N SER A 616 10.87 21.16 3.84
CA SER A 616 11.81 21.06 4.96
C SER A 616 11.21 20.39 6.19
N GLN A 617 10.08 19.73 6.08
CA GLN A 617 9.39 19.08 7.21
C GLN A 617 10.24 17.99 7.87
N TRP A 618 11.05 17.28 7.11
CA TRP A 618 11.99 16.27 7.58
C TRP A 618 13.03 16.79 8.58
N ARG A 619 13.20 18.10 8.74
CA ARG A 619 14.12 18.69 9.73
C ARG A 619 13.77 18.34 11.19
N TYR A 620 12.54 17.93 11.44
CA TYR A 620 12.13 17.43 12.75
C TYR A 620 12.69 16.03 13.04
N GLU A 621 13.06 15.30 12.02
CA GLU A 621 13.68 13.99 12.12
C GLU A 621 15.19 14.18 12.29
N LYS A 622 15.65 14.21 13.53
CA LYS A 622 17.06 14.46 13.83
C LYS A 622 17.89 13.18 14.00
N VAL A 623 17.31 12.03 13.66
CA VAL A 623 18.03 10.77 13.64
C VAL A 623 18.84 10.64 12.34
N THR A 624 20.07 10.15 12.47
CA THR A 624 20.90 9.84 11.32
C THR A 624 20.47 8.53 10.66
N ALA A 625 20.85 8.34 9.41
CA ALA A 625 20.58 7.08 8.72
C ALA A 625 21.22 5.89 9.46
N GLN A 626 22.40 6.07 10.04
CA GLN A 626 23.10 5.05 10.84
C GLN A 626 22.27 4.56 12.03
N GLU A 627 21.56 5.47 12.71
CA GLU A 627 20.72 5.14 13.86
C GLU A 627 19.46 4.34 13.52
N LEU A 628 19.05 4.37 12.26
CA LEU A 628 17.87 3.68 11.75
C LEU A 628 18.20 2.35 11.07
N LEU A 629 19.46 2.10 10.75
CA LEU A 629 19.89 0.87 10.10
C LEU A 629 20.08 -0.26 11.12
N SER A 630 20.24 -1.47 10.58
CA SER A 630 20.68 -2.62 11.36
C SER A 630 21.99 -2.29 12.08
N PRO A 631 22.17 -2.75 13.34
CA PRO A 631 23.42 -2.58 14.08
C PRO A 631 24.63 -3.25 13.38
N LEU A 632 24.37 -4.12 12.43
CA LEU A 632 25.36 -4.84 11.63
C LEU A 632 25.66 -4.17 10.28
N ALA A 633 24.97 -3.08 9.94
CA ALA A 633 25.24 -2.34 8.73
C ALA A 633 26.60 -1.63 8.82
N ASP A 634 27.30 -1.57 7.68
CA ASP A 634 28.54 -0.78 7.57
C ASP A 634 28.20 0.71 7.67
N ALA A 635 28.40 1.25 8.88
CA ALA A 635 28.08 2.64 9.18
C ALA A 635 28.87 3.63 8.31
N SER A 636 30.03 3.27 7.76
CA SER A 636 30.82 4.13 6.91
C SER A 636 30.14 4.44 5.58
N LYS A 637 29.25 3.56 5.11
CA LYS A 637 28.50 3.71 3.86
C LYS A 637 27.23 4.58 4.01
N TYR A 638 26.77 4.83 5.22
CA TYR A 638 25.46 5.39 5.50
C TYR A 638 25.52 6.60 6.45
N SER A 639 26.53 7.44 6.30
CA SER A 639 26.62 8.70 7.05
C SER A 639 25.61 9.72 6.51
N GLY A 640 24.98 10.47 7.40
CA GLY A 640 24.07 11.55 7.04
C GLY A 640 22.60 11.28 7.42
N HIS A 641 21.72 12.14 6.98
CA HIS A 641 20.29 12.10 7.20
C HIS A 641 19.56 11.26 6.11
N LEU A 642 18.37 10.76 6.40
CA LEU A 642 17.56 10.00 5.43
C LEU A 642 17.32 10.78 4.12
N ILE A 643 17.14 12.10 4.19
CA ILE A 643 16.93 12.92 2.99
C ILE A 643 18.13 12.89 2.05
N ASP A 644 19.35 12.75 2.56
CA ASP A 644 20.54 12.65 1.72
C ASP A 644 20.49 11.42 0.82
N PHE A 645 19.95 10.31 1.34
CA PHE A 645 19.78 9.08 0.56
C PHE A 645 18.61 9.18 -0.42
N ASN A 646 17.54 9.90 -0.09
CA ASN A 646 16.45 10.18 -1.02
C ASN A 646 16.96 11.04 -2.20
N VAL A 647 17.75 12.08 -1.93
CA VAL A 647 18.39 12.90 -2.97
C VAL A 647 19.33 12.06 -3.82
N HIS A 648 20.14 11.22 -3.20
CA HIS A 648 21.03 10.31 -3.91
C HIS A 648 20.26 9.33 -4.81
N ALA A 649 19.21 8.71 -4.28
CA ALA A 649 18.35 7.80 -5.04
C ALA A 649 17.67 8.49 -6.23
N GLU A 650 17.25 9.76 -6.07
CA GLU A 650 16.68 10.53 -7.16
C GLU A 650 17.73 10.84 -8.24
N ARG A 651 18.95 11.21 -7.87
CA ARG A 651 20.06 11.42 -8.81
C ARG A 651 20.41 10.17 -9.60
N MET A 652 20.26 9.00 -8.97
CA MET A 652 20.46 7.70 -9.62
C MET A 652 19.28 7.25 -10.47
N GLY A 653 18.16 7.98 -10.44
CA GLY A 653 16.94 7.61 -11.14
C GLY A 653 16.15 6.47 -10.48
N TRP A 654 16.46 6.11 -9.25
CA TRP A 654 15.76 5.04 -8.51
C TRP A 654 14.49 5.52 -7.83
N LEU A 655 14.45 6.77 -7.44
CA LEU A 655 13.34 7.40 -6.76
C LEU A 655 12.92 8.67 -7.53
N PRO A 656 11.95 8.59 -8.45
CA PRO A 656 11.45 9.76 -9.12
C PRO A 656 10.71 10.68 -8.15
N SER A 657 10.95 11.96 -8.22
CA SER A 657 10.21 12.98 -7.50
C SER A 657 9.56 13.99 -8.45
N ALA A 658 8.66 14.79 -7.95
CA ALA A 658 7.99 15.84 -8.71
C ALA A 658 7.82 17.09 -7.84
N PRO A 659 8.53 18.18 -8.14
CA PRO A 659 9.47 18.42 -9.27
C PRO A 659 10.76 17.59 -9.19
N GLN A 660 11.32 17.22 -10.34
CA GLN A 660 12.57 16.46 -10.40
C GLN A 660 13.81 17.36 -10.42
N LEU A 661 13.88 18.26 -11.39
CA LEU A 661 15.03 19.12 -11.61
C LEU A 661 14.78 20.53 -11.10
N GLY A 662 15.83 21.21 -10.65
CA GLY A 662 15.80 22.60 -10.20
C GLY A 662 15.52 23.61 -11.32
N ARG A 663 15.25 23.16 -12.54
CA ARG A 663 14.85 23.96 -13.69
C ARG A 663 13.93 23.19 -14.65
N ASN A 664 13.39 23.90 -15.63
CA ASN A 664 12.47 23.29 -16.61
C ASN A 664 13.19 22.20 -17.43
N PRO A 665 12.78 20.93 -17.38
CA PRO A 665 13.42 19.86 -18.14
C PRO A 665 13.28 20.01 -19.66
N LEU A 666 12.31 20.77 -20.15
CA LEU A 666 12.09 21.00 -21.59
C LEU A 666 13.21 21.83 -22.22
N SER A 667 14.02 22.57 -21.45
CA SER A 667 15.16 23.32 -21.96
C SER A 667 16.39 22.45 -22.25
N LEU A 668 16.49 21.27 -21.61
CA LEU A 668 17.69 20.44 -21.62
C LEU A 668 18.12 20.02 -23.03
N LYS A 669 17.17 19.67 -23.90
CA LYS A 669 17.50 19.29 -25.27
C LYS A 669 18.18 20.42 -26.05
N ALA A 670 17.60 21.61 -25.97
CA ALA A 670 18.15 22.77 -26.68
C ALA A 670 19.54 23.17 -26.13
N GLU A 671 19.74 23.00 -24.83
CA GLU A 671 21.06 23.28 -24.20
C GLU A 671 22.10 22.22 -24.59
N ALA A 672 21.70 20.93 -24.62
CA ALA A 672 22.56 19.87 -25.11
C ALA A 672 22.96 20.05 -26.58
N ASP A 673 22.00 20.39 -27.45
CA ASP A 673 22.23 20.68 -28.86
C ASP A 673 23.23 21.84 -29.00
N LYS A 674 23.09 22.90 -28.20
CA LYS A 674 24.02 24.05 -28.17
C LYS A 674 25.42 23.67 -27.70
N ALA A 675 25.50 22.70 -26.76
CA ALA A 675 26.79 22.20 -26.27
C ALA A 675 27.40 21.11 -27.19
N GLY A 676 26.71 20.69 -28.25
CA GLY A 676 27.19 19.65 -29.16
C GLY A 676 27.17 18.24 -28.53
N LEU A 677 26.33 18.03 -27.51
CA LEU A 677 26.22 16.77 -26.76
C LEU A 677 24.86 16.14 -26.96
N SER A 678 24.77 14.84 -26.71
CA SER A 678 23.46 14.18 -26.52
C SER A 678 22.80 14.70 -25.25
N PRO A 679 21.47 14.71 -25.15
CA PRO A 679 20.76 15.08 -23.92
C PRO A 679 21.20 14.26 -22.69
N THR A 680 21.54 13.00 -22.87
CA THR A 680 22.02 12.10 -21.81
C THR A 680 23.39 12.52 -21.31
N GLU A 681 24.34 12.76 -22.21
CA GLU A 681 25.70 13.19 -21.87
C GLU A 681 25.69 14.56 -21.21
N PHE A 682 24.94 15.50 -21.78
CA PHE A 682 24.78 16.84 -21.21
C PHE A 682 24.25 16.79 -19.79
N THR A 683 23.17 16.05 -19.58
CA THR A 683 22.55 15.93 -18.26
C THR A 683 23.49 15.27 -17.25
N ALA A 684 24.18 14.19 -17.64
CA ALA A 684 25.13 13.51 -16.76
C ALA A 684 26.32 14.43 -16.39
N GLN A 685 26.86 15.21 -17.34
CA GLN A 685 27.93 16.16 -17.07
C GLN A 685 27.45 17.27 -16.15
N ALA A 686 26.29 17.85 -16.43
CA ALA A 686 25.70 18.93 -15.63
C ALA A 686 25.37 18.52 -14.18
N LEU A 687 24.92 17.27 -13.97
CA LEU A 687 24.74 16.73 -12.62
C LEU A 687 26.06 16.50 -11.88
N LYS A 688 27.10 16.05 -12.58
CA LYS A 688 28.42 15.84 -12.01
C LYS A 688 29.14 17.16 -11.65
N SER A 689 28.99 18.18 -12.48
CA SER A 689 29.56 19.51 -12.21
C SER A 689 28.79 20.30 -11.15
N GLY A 690 27.55 19.92 -10.86
CA GLY A 690 26.66 20.67 -9.97
C GLY A 690 25.89 21.82 -10.63
N ASP A 691 26.02 21.96 -11.96
CA ASP A 691 25.31 23.01 -12.75
C ASP A 691 23.82 22.66 -12.86
N LEU A 692 23.50 21.39 -12.82
CA LEU A 692 22.15 20.88 -12.73
C LEU A 692 21.94 20.16 -11.35
N ARG A 693 20.93 20.59 -10.64
CA ARG A 693 20.56 20.03 -9.33
C ARG A 693 19.18 19.43 -9.37
N MET A 694 18.91 18.48 -8.47
CA MET A 694 17.57 17.99 -8.23
C MET A 694 16.75 19.00 -7.44
N ALA A 695 15.47 19.10 -7.71
CA ALA A 695 14.58 20.03 -7.01
C ALA A 695 14.52 19.77 -5.49
N CYS A 696 14.59 18.50 -5.09
CA CYS A 696 14.59 18.09 -3.68
C CYS A 696 15.82 18.55 -2.88
N GLU A 697 16.91 18.98 -3.54
CA GLU A 697 18.07 19.56 -2.86
C GLU A 697 17.78 20.96 -2.27
N GLN A 698 16.79 21.66 -2.83
CA GLN A 698 16.35 22.98 -2.37
C GLN A 698 14.82 23.09 -2.45
N PRO A 699 14.08 22.36 -1.64
CA PRO A 699 12.63 22.23 -1.77
C PRO A 699 11.86 23.54 -1.53
N ASP A 700 12.44 24.48 -0.82
CA ASP A 700 11.83 25.77 -0.49
C ASP A 700 12.18 26.87 -1.49
N SER A 701 13.01 26.59 -2.52
CA SER A 701 13.22 27.52 -3.61
C SER A 701 11.98 27.63 -4.50
N GLY A 702 11.56 28.85 -4.83
CA GLY A 702 10.38 29.11 -5.66
C GLY A 702 10.39 28.41 -7.03
N SER A 703 11.57 28.16 -7.62
CA SER A 703 11.71 27.38 -8.86
C SER A 703 11.38 25.89 -8.69
N ASN A 704 11.45 25.38 -7.46
CA ASN A 704 11.31 23.96 -7.12
C ASN A 704 9.95 23.62 -6.52
N HIS A 705 9.03 24.56 -6.48
CA HIS A 705 7.70 24.28 -5.94
C HIS A 705 6.88 23.41 -6.89
N PRO A 706 6.12 22.40 -6.39
CA PRO A 706 4.98 21.85 -7.11
C PRO A 706 3.95 22.97 -7.32
N ARG A 707 3.31 23.01 -8.49
CA ARG A 707 2.50 24.17 -8.86
C ARG A 707 1.02 23.89 -8.94
N ASN A 708 0.63 22.88 -9.71
CA ASN A 708 -0.77 22.51 -9.91
C ASN A 708 -1.03 21.10 -9.41
N LEU A 709 -2.04 20.95 -8.58
CA LEU A 709 -2.44 19.65 -8.03
C LEU A 709 -3.90 19.34 -8.37
N PHE A 710 -4.11 18.14 -8.90
CA PHE A 710 -5.44 17.61 -9.20
C PHE A 710 -5.79 16.49 -8.23
N VAL A 711 -7.00 16.49 -7.70
CA VAL A 711 -7.49 15.43 -6.82
C VAL A 711 -8.83 14.92 -7.32
N TRP A 712 -8.89 13.65 -7.75
CA TRP A 712 -10.11 13.00 -8.20
C TRP A 712 -10.73 12.17 -7.07
N ARG A 713 -11.91 12.62 -6.62
CA ARG A 713 -12.78 11.87 -5.69
C ARG A 713 -12.06 11.25 -4.49
N SER A 714 -11.20 12.03 -3.90
CA SER A 714 -10.50 11.66 -2.68
C SER A 714 -10.58 12.78 -1.65
N ASN A 715 -10.87 12.40 -0.41
CA ASN A 715 -10.80 13.35 0.70
C ASN A 715 -9.41 13.34 1.34
N LEU A 716 -8.41 13.70 0.56
CA LEU A 716 -7.00 13.67 0.94
C LEU A 716 -6.71 14.39 2.26
N LEU A 717 -7.30 15.59 2.45
CA LEU A 717 -7.10 16.41 3.67
C LEU A 717 -7.96 15.97 4.85
N GLY A 718 -9.00 15.18 4.65
CA GLY A 718 -9.91 14.79 5.73
C GLY A 718 -9.82 13.33 6.15
N SER A 719 -9.17 12.49 5.37
CA SER A 719 -9.14 11.04 5.61
C SER A 719 -7.75 10.41 5.51
N SER A 720 -6.77 11.14 4.99
CA SER A 720 -5.41 10.62 4.87
C SER A 720 -4.75 10.49 6.25
N GLY A 721 -4.05 9.40 6.47
CA GLY A 721 -3.36 9.13 7.73
C GLY A 721 -2.09 9.93 7.95
N LYS A 722 -1.58 10.65 6.95
CA LYS A 722 -0.31 11.37 7.02
C LYS A 722 -0.21 12.53 6.05
N GLY A 723 0.77 13.39 6.27
CA GLY A 723 1.09 14.51 5.39
C GLY A 723 0.17 15.73 5.53
N HIS A 724 -0.70 15.79 6.54
CA HIS A 724 -1.63 16.92 6.74
C HIS A 724 -0.90 18.23 6.96
N GLU A 725 0.13 18.25 7.79
CA GLU A 725 0.95 19.44 8.01
C GLU A 725 1.60 19.91 6.70
N TYR A 726 2.18 18.98 5.97
CA TYR A 726 2.77 19.29 4.66
C TYR A 726 1.74 19.88 3.70
N MET A 727 0.56 19.26 3.59
CA MET A 727 -0.51 19.74 2.72
C MET A 727 -1.01 21.12 3.12
N GLN A 728 -1.28 21.37 4.39
CA GLN A 728 -1.84 22.61 4.84
C GLN A 728 -0.82 23.72 4.92
N LYS A 729 0.33 23.47 5.53
CA LYS A 729 1.37 24.47 5.79
C LYS A 729 2.20 24.79 4.55
N TYR A 730 2.71 23.77 3.89
CA TYR A 730 3.66 23.94 2.79
C TYR A 730 3.00 24.05 1.42
N LEU A 731 2.06 23.15 1.09
CA LEU A 731 1.41 23.21 -0.22
C LEU A 731 0.35 24.31 -0.32
N LEU A 732 -0.51 24.43 0.67
CA LEU A 732 -1.65 25.35 0.63
C LEU A 732 -1.37 26.71 1.25
N GLY A 733 -0.43 26.82 2.20
CA GLY A 733 -0.12 28.03 2.93
C GLY A 733 -1.26 28.51 3.83
N THR A 734 -1.95 27.57 4.49
CA THR A 734 -3.09 27.89 5.37
C THR A 734 -2.66 28.01 6.82
N GLU A 735 -3.42 28.80 7.60
CA GLU A 735 -3.20 28.98 9.05
C GLU A 735 -3.76 27.82 9.88
N SER A 736 -4.39 26.83 9.28
CA SER A 736 -5.03 25.71 9.97
C SER A 736 -4.10 24.57 10.35
N GLY A 737 -2.81 24.64 9.97
CA GLY A 737 -1.80 23.67 10.34
C GLY A 737 -1.19 23.93 11.71
N ILE A 738 -0.23 23.08 12.11
CA ILE A 738 0.58 23.30 13.30
C ILE A 738 1.43 24.56 13.11
N GLN A 739 1.28 25.50 14.03
CA GLN A 739 1.94 26.80 13.97
C GLN A 739 3.24 26.87 14.78
N GLY A 740 3.68 25.73 15.33
CA GLY A 740 4.88 25.66 16.15
C GLY A 740 6.14 25.42 15.35
N GLU A 741 7.24 25.96 15.79
CA GLU A 741 8.59 25.70 15.33
C GLU A 741 9.45 25.19 16.49
N GLU A 742 10.16 24.09 16.29
CA GLU A 742 11.04 23.53 17.30
C GLU A 742 12.24 24.42 17.56
N LEU A 743 12.45 24.73 18.84
CA LEU A 743 13.64 25.43 19.32
C LEU A 743 14.38 24.54 20.32
N GLY A 744 15.69 24.51 20.24
CA GLY A 744 16.55 23.98 21.29
C GLY A 744 16.67 22.47 21.46
N ALA A 745 15.97 21.63 20.71
CA ALA A 745 16.16 20.18 20.80
C ALA A 745 17.54 19.75 20.29
N SER A 746 18.44 19.40 21.18
CA SER A 746 19.79 19.03 20.83
C SER A 746 19.95 17.57 20.43
N ASP A 747 19.09 16.68 20.94
CA ASP A 747 19.15 15.23 20.71
C ASP A 747 18.15 14.73 19.66
N GLY A 748 17.28 15.61 19.18
CA GLY A 748 16.34 15.34 18.11
C GLY A 748 15.17 14.41 18.42
N ILE A 749 15.09 13.88 19.64
CA ILE A 749 14.05 12.91 20.01
C ILE A 749 12.76 13.63 20.43
N LYS A 750 12.90 14.75 21.11
CA LYS A 750 11.80 15.53 21.68
C LYS A 750 12.16 17.01 21.67
N PRO A 751 11.29 17.89 21.17
CA PRO A 751 11.54 19.33 21.27
C PRO A 751 11.48 19.76 22.74
N GLU A 752 12.44 20.58 23.16
CA GLU A 752 12.44 21.21 24.49
C GLU A 752 11.61 22.49 24.49
N GLU A 753 11.65 23.23 23.38
CA GLU A 753 10.91 24.48 23.20
C GLU A 753 10.26 24.52 21.83
N VAL A 754 9.12 25.19 21.76
CA VAL A 754 8.38 25.41 20.51
C VAL A 754 7.98 26.87 20.43
N GLU A 755 8.31 27.54 19.32
CA GLU A 755 7.84 28.87 19.00
C GLU A 755 6.61 28.79 18.08
N TRP A 756 5.53 29.49 18.42
CA TRP A 756 4.35 29.53 17.60
C TRP A 756 4.49 30.55 16.47
N GLN A 757 4.26 30.11 15.25
CA GLN A 757 4.25 31.00 14.09
C GLN A 757 2.96 31.83 14.09
N THR A 758 3.10 33.13 13.84
CA THR A 758 1.97 34.05 13.81
C THR A 758 1.34 34.24 12.43
N ALA A 759 2.03 33.81 11.38
CA ALA A 759 1.59 33.94 9.99
C ALA A 759 1.68 32.63 9.25
N ALA A 760 0.73 32.39 8.35
CA ALA A 760 0.77 31.24 7.46
C ALA A 760 1.94 31.36 6.47
N ILE A 761 2.56 30.23 6.16
CA ILE A 761 3.59 30.15 5.11
C ILE A 761 2.91 30.33 3.75
N GLU A 762 3.55 31.03 2.82
CA GLU A 762 3.07 31.10 1.44
C GLU A 762 2.98 29.69 0.83
N GLY A 763 1.79 29.35 0.29
CA GLY A 763 1.55 28.03 -0.28
C GLY A 763 2.34 27.81 -1.55
N LYS A 764 2.99 26.63 -1.68
CA LYS A 764 3.76 26.23 -2.86
C LYS A 764 2.87 26.00 -4.08
N LEU A 765 1.63 25.56 -3.89
CA LEU A 765 0.67 25.35 -4.98
C LEU A 765 0.11 26.65 -5.52
N ASP A 766 0.15 26.78 -6.83
CA ASP A 766 -0.54 27.85 -7.54
C ASP A 766 -2.02 27.50 -7.74
N LEU A 767 -2.35 26.22 -7.97
CA LEU A 767 -3.71 25.79 -8.21
C LEU A 767 -3.98 24.42 -7.60
N LEU A 768 -5.04 24.33 -6.78
CA LEU A 768 -5.62 23.05 -6.33
C LEU A 768 -6.99 22.86 -6.96
N VAL A 769 -7.13 21.83 -7.78
CA VAL A 769 -8.40 21.45 -8.44
C VAL A 769 -8.89 20.12 -7.86
N THR A 770 -10.09 20.09 -7.31
CA THR A 770 -10.71 18.85 -6.85
C THR A 770 -11.93 18.54 -7.69
N LEU A 771 -11.97 17.29 -8.18
CA LEU A 771 -13.11 16.72 -8.89
C LEU A 771 -13.81 15.75 -7.92
N ASP A 772 -15.00 16.09 -7.47
CA ASP A 772 -15.74 15.28 -6.51
C ASP A 772 -17.25 15.40 -6.75
N PHE A 773 -18.02 14.48 -6.19
CA PHE A 773 -19.48 14.56 -6.24
C PHE A 773 -20.09 15.15 -4.97
N ARG A 774 -19.32 15.30 -3.90
CA ARG A 774 -19.75 15.91 -2.63
C ARG A 774 -18.69 16.89 -2.11
N MET A 775 -19.14 17.84 -1.28
CA MET A 775 -18.25 18.79 -0.64
C MET A 775 -17.47 18.09 0.49
N SER A 776 -16.27 17.66 0.19
CA SER A 776 -15.32 17.06 1.15
C SER A 776 -14.42 18.13 1.77
N SER A 777 -13.64 17.74 2.79
CA SER A 777 -12.63 18.65 3.38
C SER A 777 -11.63 19.13 2.35
N THR A 778 -11.20 18.26 1.44
CA THR A 778 -10.31 18.63 0.34
C THR A 778 -10.94 19.68 -0.57
N CYS A 779 -12.22 19.54 -0.90
CA CYS A 779 -12.96 20.55 -1.66
C CYS A 779 -12.99 21.91 -0.95
N LEU A 780 -13.14 21.92 0.37
CA LEU A 780 -13.16 23.16 1.15
C LEU A 780 -11.83 23.94 1.06
N PHE A 781 -10.72 23.26 0.88
CA PHE A 781 -9.41 23.89 0.72
C PHE A 781 -9.03 24.15 -0.74
N SER A 782 -9.78 23.64 -1.71
CA SER A 782 -9.46 23.77 -3.14
C SER A 782 -9.70 25.19 -3.67
N ASP A 783 -9.00 25.55 -4.73
CA ASP A 783 -9.25 26.79 -5.47
C ASP A 783 -10.42 26.63 -6.42
N ILE A 784 -10.50 25.45 -7.07
CA ILE A 784 -11.58 25.07 -8.00
C ILE A 784 -12.15 23.72 -7.57
N VAL A 785 -13.48 23.62 -7.57
CA VAL A 785 -14.19 22.37 -7.30
C VAL A 785 -15.12 22.07 -8.48
N LEU A 786 -14.89 20.93 -9.11
CA LEU A 786 -15.65 20.48 -10.27
C LEU A 786 -16.63 19.36 -9.87
N PRO A 787 -17.94 19.50 -10.14
CA PRO A 787 -18.93 18.50 -9.80
C PRO A 787 -18.82 17.29 -10.70
N THR A 788 -18.55 16.10 -10.14
CA THR A 788 -18.51 14.85 -10.91
C THR A 788 -19.79 14.06 -10.81
N ALA A 789 -20.11 13.35 -11.87
CA ALA A 789 -21.14 12.32 -11.88
C ALA A 789 -20.73 11.19 -10.91
N THR A 790 -21.65 10.75 -10.08
CA THR A 790 -21.42 9.60 -9.20
C THR A 790 -21.68 8.29 -9.95
N TRP A 791 -21.52 7.16 -9.26
CA TRP A 791 -21.52 5.83 -9.86
C TRP A 791 -22.80 5.46 -10.61
N TYR A 792 -23.97 5.92 -10.17
CA TYR A 792 -25.24 5.66 -10.84
C TYR A 792 -25.57 6.64 -11.98
N GLU A 793 -24.69 7.60 -12.23
CA GLU A 793 -24.90 8.66 -13.20
C GLU A 793 -23.96 8.58 -14.42
N LYS A 794 -23.16 7.51 -14.50
CA LYS A 794 -22.20 7.31 -15.60
C LYS A 794 -21.95 5.84 -15.87
N ASP A 795 -21.45 5.53 -17.05
CA ASP A 795 -20.95 4.20 -17.39
C ASP A 795 -19.49 4.06 -17.02
N ASP A 796 -19.13 2.94 -16.41
CA ASP A 796 -17.76 2.56 -16.04
C ASP A 796 -17.70 1.04 -15.80
N MET A 797 -16.58 0.54 -15.32
CA MET A 797 -16.39 -0.85 -14.95
C MET A 797 -15.81 -0.95 -13.55
N ASN A 798 -16.20 -1.99 -12.82
CA ASN A 798 -15.73 -2.26 -11.47
C ASN A 798 -15.27 -3.72 -11.35
N THR A 799 -14.19 -3.93 -10.63
CA THR A 799 -13.62 -5.25 -10.38
C THR A 799 -13.05 -5.32 -8.96
N SER A 800 -12.63 -6.49 -8.52
CA SER A 800 -12.04 -6.71 -7.20
C SER A 800 -11.03 -7.86 -7.25
N ASP A 801 -10.05 -7.85 -6.37
CA ASP A 801 -9.15 -8.99 -6.14
C ASP A 801 -9.87 -10.16 -5.46
N MET A 802 -11.04 -9.92 -4.87
CA MET A 802 -11.77 -10.87 -4.04
C MET A 802 -12.68 -11.83 -4.83
N HIS A 803 -12.90 -11.56 -6.12
CA HIS A 803 -13.80 -12.38 -6.95
C HIS A 803 -13.46 -12.27 -8.45
N PRO A 804 -13.87 -13.24 -9.29
CA PRO A 804 -13.53 -13.27 -10.71
C PRO A 804 -14.43 -12.41 -11.62
N PHE A 805 -15.33 -11.59 -11.06
CA PHE A 805 -16.31 -10.84 -11.85
C PHE A 805 -15.80 -9.45 -12.22
N ILE A 806 -16.19 -9.01 -13.42
CA ILE A 806 -16.15 -7.62 -13.86
C ILE A 806 -17.59 -7.11 -13.89
N HIS A 807 -17.88 -6.12 -13.03
CA HIS A 807 -19.23 -5.58 -12.94
C HIS A 807 -19.38 -4.32 -13.80
N PRO A 808 -20.48 -4.17 -14.56
CA PRO A 808 -20.80 -2.90 -15.18
C PRO A 808 -21.19 -1.88 -14.11
N LEU A 809 -20.64 -0.70 -14.23
CA LEU A 809 -21.15 0.53 -13.63
C LEU A 809 -22.05 1.18 -14.68
N SER A 810 -23.25 0.63 -14.91
CA SER A 810 -24.17 1.19 -15.89
C SER A 810 -24.83 2.45 -15.36
N ALA A 811 -24.94 3.47 -16.21
CA ALA A 811 -25.70 4.66 -15.90
C ALA A 811 -27.17 4.30 -15.60
N VAL A 812 -27.62 4.65 -14.41
CA VAL A 812 -28.98 4.38 -13.94
C VAL A 812 -29.89 5.56 -14.23
N VAL A 813 -29.36 6.76 -14.02
CA VAL A 813 -29.99 8.06 -14.23
C VAL A 813 -28.99 8.99 -14.90
N ASP A 814 -29.48 10.04 -15.53
CA ASP A 814 -28.63 11.08 -16.10
C ASP A 814 -27.88 11.82 -14.96
N PRO A 815 -26.69 12.37 -15.25
CA PRO A 815 -25.96 13.20 -14.29
C PRO A 815 -26.82 14.35 -13.78
N ALA A 816 -26.91 14.48 -12.45
CA ALA A 816 -27.73 15.52 -11.83
C ALA A 816 -27.03 16.88 -11.96
N TRP A 817 -27.84 17.92 -12.21
CA TRP A 817 -27.40 19.31 -12.38
C TRP A 817 -26.33 19.47 -13.47
N GLU A 818 -25.21 20.09 -13.15
CA GLU A 818 -24.09 20.29 -14.08
C GLU A 818 -22.95 19.28 -13.87
N SER A 819 -23.21 18.16 -13.20
CA SER A 819 -22.22 17.12 -13.01
C SER A 819 -21.79 16.49 -14.32
N ARG A 820 -20.51 16.15 -14.45
CA ARG A 820 -19.95 15.47 -15.61
C ARG A 820 -19.13 14.24 -15.18
N SER A 821 -18.95 13.31 -16.09
CA SER A 821 -18.05 12.18 -15.87
C SER A 821 -16.61 12.65 -15.64
N ASP A 822 -15.82 11.84 -14.95
CA ASP A 822 -14.40 12.15 -14.72
C ASP A 822 -13.55 12.05 -15.99
N TRP A 823 -14.04 11.37 -16.99
CA TRP A 823 -13.39 11.19 -18.30
C TRP A 823 -13.98 12.06 -19.41
#